data_16b93c48733ae2f722dfeed4622e731e
#
_entry.id   16b93c48733ae2f722dfeed4622e731e
#
_cell.length_a   1.000
_cell.length_b   1.000
_cell.length_c   1.000
_cell.angle_alpha   90.00
_cell.angle_beta   90.00
_cell.angle_gamma   90.00
#
_symmetry.space_group_name_H-M   'P 1'
#
loop_
_entity.id
_entity.type
_entity.pdbx_description
1 polymer ?
#
loop_
_entity_poly.entity_id
_entity_poly.type
_entity_poly.pdbx_seq_one_letter_code
_entity_poly.pdbx_strand_id
1 'polypeptide(L)'
;MNKFYRIGLLSVVLTIICYESGIAQKKLIYKDAAVPTELRIKDLLGRMSLEEKVGQISVLLGWDMYSKAGNTVAVSDQFKKALALQHTGMLWATLRADPWTKKTLLTGLTPGLAAKATNALQKYTIENSRLNIPMLLAEECPHGHMAIGTTVFPTSIGQSSTWNPDLIQEMAAAIALEARLQGAHIGYGPVLDLAREPRWSRVEETYGEDPVLNSRMGEAMVKGFQGNDLKSGVNIAATLKHFTAYGVPEGGHNGGSVAVGTRELFQSYLPPFKAAVKAGAQSVMTAYNSIDGIPCSANHFLLTDVLRKQWGFNGFVVSDLGSISGLVSSHHVAANATEGAAMAINAGLDADLSGYGYGPALVDAFRKGTVAESVLDTAVARVLRIKFEMGLFENPYVDVQKAAKTVRNEAHVALARKVASASLVLLKNKNNILPLNHKLKKIAVIGPNADNIYNQLGDYTAPQDENAVVTVLEGIRAQVGKGVQVDYAKGCAIRDTASAGMIEAIELAKNAEVAVVVLGGSSARDFKTEYLNTGAAQVKVADVGVSDMESGEGFDRSTLDLMGRQMELLQRIVKTGTPVVLVLIKGRPLNLNWAADHVDAIVDAWYPGQEGGNAIADVLFGAYNPSGRLPLSIPKSVGQLPVYYNLKKPANHSYVEMNDRPLYPFGYGLSYTTFEYSNLNIVVSGAQDNLLVKVKLNVKNTGQRDGDEVTQLYLVDKVSSVVTPVKQLKKFKRFSLKSGAQKELEFELNAEDLKLFNQQMNWVLEPGDFTLMLGGSSDDVRLKGDFTVQ
;
A
#
# COMPACT_ATOMS: atom_id res chain seq x y z
N MET A 1 57.44 65.53 -38.88
CA MET A 1 56.46 65.39 -37.82
C MET A 1 55.27 64.53 -38.20
N ASN A 2 55.42 63.29 -38.69
CA ASN A 2 54.22 62.49 -39.06
C ASN A 2 54.54 60.98 -39.05
N LYS A 3 55.25 60.51 -38.00
CA LYS A 3 55.49 59.07 -37.79
C LYS A 3 55.16 58.51 -36.38
N PHE A 4 54.82 59.39 -35.44
CA PHE A 4 54.55 58.99 -34.04
C PHE A 4 53.05 58.78 -33.69
N TYR A 5 52.10 59.21 -34.61
CA TYR A 5 50.67 59.08 -34.36
C TYR A 5 50.02 57.75 -34.81
N ARG A 6 50.74 56.89 -35.55
CA ARG A 6 50.18 55.63 -36.04
C ARG A 6 50.44 54.42 -35.13
N ILE A 7 51.35 54.55 -34.16
CA ILE A 7 51.68 53.43 -33.25
C ILE A 7 50.78 53.48 -32.01
N GLY A 8 50.28 54.64 -31.55
CA GLY A 8 49.38 54.78 -30.43
C GLY A 8 47.97 54.27 -30.68
N LEU A 9 47.43 54.31 -31.90
CA LEU A 9 46.10 53.84 -32.24
C LEU A 9 46.01 52.29 -32.37
N LEU A 10 47.08 51.59 -32.78
CA LEU A 10 47.09 50.14 -32.88
C LEU A 10 47.17 49.43 -31.52
N SER A 11 47.80 50.05 -30.53
CA SER A 11 47.92 49.50 -29.20
C SER A 11 46.60 49.60 -28.37
N VAL A 12 45.81 50.65 -28.60
CA VAL A 12 44.51 50.82 -27.93
C VAL A 12 43.42 49.89 -28.51
N VAL A 13 43.45 49.64 -29.82
CA VAL A 13 42.51 48.71 -30.47
C VAL A 13 42.82 47.25 -30.11
N LEU A 14 44.09 46.86 -29.94
CA LEU A 14 44.45 45.49 -29.47
C LEU A 14 44.10 45.27 -27.97
N THR A 15 44.08 46.30 -27.14
CA THR A 15 43.73 46.18 -25.70
C THR A 15 42.20 46.11 -25.51
N ILE A 16 41.38 46.68 -26.38
CA ILE A 16 39.93 46.60 -26.33
C ILE A 16 39.44 45.24 -26.90
N ILE A 17 40.12 44.65 -27.89
CA ILE A 17 39.77 43.32 -28.40
C ILE A 17 40.12 42.20 -27.41
N CYS A 18 41.07 42.40 -26.52
CA CYS A 18 41.39 41.41 -25.45
C CYS A 18 40.50 41.49 -24.20
N TYR A 19 39.62 42.48 -24.06
CA TYR A 19 38.72 42.60 -22.91
C TYR A 19 37.32 42.07 -23.19
N GLU A 20 36.94 41.72 -24.41
CA GLU A 20 35.65 41.12 -24.75
C GLU A 20 35.72 39.60 -24.85
N SER A 21 36.84 38.96 -24.60
CA SER A 21 37.00 37.47 -24.72
C SER A 21 37.15 36.79 -23.36
N GLY A 22 36.30 37.04 -22.41
CA GLY A 22 36.53 36.52 -21.10
C GLY A 22 35.32 36.17 -20.22
N ILE A 23 34.10 36.19 -20.74
CA ILE A 23 32.99 35.49 -20.07
C ILE A 23 32.78 34.18 -20.82
N ALA A 24 33.69 33.24 -20.67
CA ALA A 24 33.43 31.87 -21.01
C ALA A 24 32.15 31.47 -20.20
N GLN A 25 31.02 31.43 -20.90
CA GLN A 25 29.76 30.98 -20.35
C GLN A 25 30.05 29.62 -19.73
N LYS A 26 30.10 29.55 -18.38
CA LYS A 26 30.50 28.37 -17.64
C LYS A 26 29.61 27.22 -18.09
N LYS A 27 30.18 26.25 -18.83
CA LYS A 27 29.41 25.13 -19.44
C LYS A 27 28.44 24.59 -18.39
N LEU A 28 27.15 24.43 -18.78
CA LEU A 28 26.11 23.88 -17.89
C LEU A 28 26.26 22.36 -17.84
N ILE A 29 27.17 21.87 -17.00
CA ILE A 29 27.50 20.43 -16.87
C ILE A 29 26.27 19.61 -16.55
N TYR A 30 25.38 20.13 -15.68
CA TYR A 30 24.16 19.40 -15.32
C TYR A 30 23.19 19.12 -16.48
N LYS A 31 23.27 19.85 -17.59
CA LYS A 31 22.48 19.64 -18.82
C LYS A 31 23.07 18.61 -19.78
N ASP A 32 24.31 18.19 -19.56
CA ASP A 32 25.01 17.26 -20.46
C ASP A 32 24.73 15.82 -20.00
N ALA A 33 23.88 15.10 -20.75
CA ALA A 33 23.47 13.72 -20.47
C ALA A 33 24.63 12.70 -20.47
N ALA A 34 25.77 13.04 -21.12
CA ALA A 34 26.96 12.18 -21.14
C ALA A 34 27.79 12.25 -19.84
N VAL A 35 27.52 13.23 -18.99
CA VAL A 35 28.22 13.42 -17.71
C VAL A 35 27.55 12.53 -16.64
N PRO A 36 28.37 11.86 -15.77
CA PRO A 36 27.82 11.07 -14.66
C PRO A 36 26.90 11.87 -13.76
N THR A 37 25.79 11.25 -13.30
CA THR A 37 24.73 11.87 -12.50
C THR A 37 25.27 12.66 -11.30
N GLU A 38 26.23 12.12 -10.55
CA GLU A 38 26.78 12.79 -9.35
C GLU A 38 27.51 14.10 -9.69
N LEU A 39 28.19 14.17 -10.83
CA LEU A 39 28.83 15.41 -11.30
C LEU A 39 27.80 16.44 -11.78
N ARG A 40 26.71 15.97 -12.39
CA ARG A 40 25.57 16.82 -12.77
C ARG A 40 24.89 17.42 -11.55
N ILE A 41 24.64 16.63 -10.50
CA ILE A 41 24.07 17.07 -9.23
C ILE A 41 24.99 18.11 -8.57
N LYS A 42 26.27 17.84 -8.47
CA LYS A 42 27.26 18.75 -7.88
C LYS A 42 27.29 20.11 -8.60
N ASP A 43 27.29 20.11 -9.92
CA ASP A 43 27.26 21.33 -10.73
C ASP A 43 25.97 22.12 -10.52
N LEU A 44 24.83 21.42 -10.47
CA LEU A 44 23.51 22.03 -10.28
C LEU A 44 23.39 22.65 -8.89
N LEU A 45 23.74 21.92 -7.83
CA LEU A 45 23.74 22.41 -6.44
C LEU A 45 24.57 23.67 -6.25
N GLY A 46 25.76 23.73 -6.86
CA GLY A 46 26.64 24.91 -6.81
C GLY A 46 26.10 26.14 -7.53
N ARG A 47 25.01 26.00 -8.30
CA ARG A 47 24.33 27.09 -9.00
C ARG A 47 23.03 27.55 -8.34
N MET A 48 22.46 26.74 -7.42
CA MET A 48 21.19 26.99 -6.76
C MET A 48 21.34 28.03 -5.64
N SER A 49 20.35 28.92 -5.53
CA SER A 49 20.19 29.74 -4.31
C SER A 49 19.62 28.90 -3.15
N LEU A 50 19.65 29.43 -1.93
CA LEU A 50 19.04 28.76 -0.76
C LEU A 50 17.56 28.48 -0.98
N GLU A 51 16.82 29.45 -1.51
CA GLU A 51 15.37 29.36 -1.76
C GLU A 51 15.08 28.31 -2.85
N GLU A 52 15.90 28.23 -3.89
CA GLU A 52 15.80 27.20 -4.92
C GLU A 52 16.10 25.80 -4.35
N LYS A 53 17.10 25.65 -3.46
CA LYS A 53 17.39 24.39 -2.78
C LYS A 53 16.18 23.93 -1.95
N VAL A 54 15.63 24.80 -1.12
CA VAL A 54 14.46 24.50 -0.28
C VAL A 54 13.22 24.23 -1.13
N GLY A 55 13.02 24.94 -2.24
CA GLY A 55 11.93 24.72 -3.17
C GLY A 55 11.96 23.32 -3.81
N GLN A 56 13.14 22.73 -4.04
CA GLN A 56 13.24 21.36 -4.61
C GLN A 56 12.81 20.26 -3.64
N ILE A 57 12.80 20.50 -2.34
CA ILE A 57 12.43 19.56 -1.29
C ILE A 57 11.11 19.90 -0.60
N SER A 58 10.39 20.91 -1.09
CA SER A 58 9.05 21.30 -0.65
C SER A 58 8.02 20.76 -1.63
N VAL A 59 7.24 19.76 -1.23
CA VAL A 59 6.23 19.09 -2.05
C VAL A 59 4.88 19.77 -1.86
N LEU A 60 4.35 20.44 -2.87
CA LEU A 60 3.08 21.12 -2.78
C LEU A 60 1.92 20.25 -3.26
N LEU A 61 0.69 20.59 -2.80
CA LEU A 61 -0.55 19.93 -3.24
C LEU A 61 -0.87 20.31 -4.69
N GLY A 62 -1.10 19.31 -5.55
CA GLY A 62 -1.07 19.48 -7.00
C GLY A 62 -2.42 19.68 -7.69
N TRP A 63 -3.57 19.29 -7.08
CA TRP A 63 -4.88 19.24 -7.77
C TRP A 63 -5.46 20.60 -8.19
N ASP A 64 -4.95 21.73 -7.67
CA ASP A 64 -5.32 23.08 -8.07
C ASP A 64 -4.22 23.80 -8.87
N MET A 65 -3.15 23.08 -9.26
CA MET A 65 -2.03 23.62 -10.04
C MET A 65 -2.34 23.72 -11.55
N TYR A 66 -3.46 23.16 -11.98
CA TYR A 66 -4.00 23.29 -13.33
C TYR A 66 -5.43 23.83 -13.30
N SER A 67 -5.89 24.38 -14.43
CA SER A 67 -7.28 24.70 -14.71
C SER A 67 -7.81 23.84 -15.87
N LYS A 68 -9.10 23.50 -15.83
CA LYS A 68 -9.80 22.72 -16.87
C LYS A 68 -11.01 23.49 -17.38
N ALA A 69 -11.13 23.60 -18.70
CA ALA A 69 -12.32 24.13 -19.37
C ALA A 69 -12.70 23.21 -20.55
N GLY A 70 -13.72 22.39 -20.34
CA GLY A 70 -14.08 21.33 -21.30
C GLY A 70 -12.92 20.34 -21.48
N ASN A 71 -12.44 20.20 -22.73
CA ASN A 71 -11.33 19.33 -23.12
C ASN A 71 -9.97 20.05 -23.17
N THR A 72 -9.88 21.27 -22.66
CA THR A 72 -8.64 22.04 -22.56
C THR A 72 -8.17 22.11 -21.12
N VAL A 73 -6.85 22.07 -20.94
CA VAL A 73 -6.20 22.25 -19.65
C VAL A 73 -5.08 23.31 -19.81
N ALA A 74 -4.89 24.09 -18.77
CA ALA A 74 -3.84 25.10 -18.70
C ALA A 74 -3.23 25.13 -17.29
N VAL A 75 -2.05 25.72 -17.18
CA VAL A 75 -1.39 25.97 -15.90
C VAL A 75 -2.16 27.05 -15.13
N SER A 76 -2.47 26.79 -13.86
CA SER A 76 -3.19 27.75 -13.01
C SER A 76 -2.30 28.92 -12.57
N ASP A 77 -2.93 30.05 -12.19
CA ASP A 77 -2.20 31.17 -11.61
C ASP A 77 -1.59 30.83 -10.23
N GLN A 78 -2.20 29.87 -9.50
CA GLN A 78 -1.63 29.33 -8.27
C GLN A 78 -0.29 28.65 -8.53
N PHE A 79 -0.17 27.83 -9.57
CA PHE A 79 1.09 27.20 -9.94
C PHE A 79 2.16 28.22 -10.38
N LYS A 80 1.77 29.21 -11.19
CA LYS A 80 2.69 30.27 -11.61
C LYS A 80 3.29 31.00 -10.40
N LYS A 81 2.44 31.33 -9.41
CA LYS A 81 2.88 31.95 -8.14
C LYS A 81 3.78 31.01 -7.33
N ALA A 82 3.41 29.74 -7.18
CA ALA A 82 4.20 28.75 -6.44
C ALA A 82 5.61 28.59 -7.05
N LEU A 83 5.71 28.50 -8.38
CA LEU A 83 6.99 28.41 -9.06
C LEU A 83 7.83 29.69 -8.87
N ALA A 84 7.21 30.88 -9.04
CA ALA A 84 7.92 32.16 -8.97
C ALA A 84 8.39 32.52 -7.54
N LEU A 85 7.60 32.21 -6.51
CA LEU A 85 7.84 32.65 -5.14
C LEU A 85 8.42 31.56 -4.23
N GLN A 86 8.11 30.30 -4.48
CA GLN A 86 8.51 29.16 -3.64
C GLN A 86 9.52 28.24 -4.35
N HIS A 87 9.81 28.48 -5.63
CA HIS A 87 10.70 27.65 -6.45
C HIS A 87 10.37 26.15 -6.40
N THR A 88 9.08 25.81 -6.28
CA THR A 88 8.64 24.44 -6.07
C THR A 88 9.18 23.50 -7.12
N GLY A 89 9.76 22.38 -6.69
CA GLY A 89 10.33 21.34 -7.56
C GLY A 89 9.56 20.03 -7.54
N MET A 90 8.55 19.91 -6.65
CA MET A 90 7.76 18.69 -6.49
C MET A 90 6.28 19.04 -6.27
N LEU A 91 5.40 18.19 -6.81
CA LEU A 91 3.97 18.18 -6.51
C LEU A 91 3.52 16.80 -6.09
N TRP A 92 2.51 16.73 -5.25
CA TRP A 92 1.80 15.52 -4.90
C TRP A 92 0.32 15.63 -5.20
N ALA A 93 -0.31 14.50 -5.60
CA ALA A 93 -1.74 14.38 -5.81
C ALA A 93 -2.28 15.35 -6.89
N THR A 94 -1.49 15.61 -7.93
CA THR A 94 -1.89 16.48 -9.05
C THR A 94 -3.11 15.93 -9.78
N LEU A 95 -3.19 14.62 -9.90
CA LEU A 95 -4.25 13.91 -10.63
C LEU A 95 -5.31 13.30 -9.69
N ARG A 96 -5.09 13.35 -8.38
CA ARG A 96 -6.02 12.87 -7.38
C ARG A 96 -7.40 13.47 -7.55
N ALA A 97 -8.41 12.61 -7.52
CA ALA A 97 -9.81 13.02 -7.55
C ALA A 97 -10.58 12.28 -6.45
N ASP A 98 -11.17 13.03 -5.53
CA ASP A 98 -11.98 12.51 -4.44
C ASP A 98 -12.79 13.66 -3.80
N PRO A 99 -13.70 13.38 -2.84
CA PRO A 99 -14.44 14.42 -2.13
C PRO A 99 -13.57 15.46 -1.40
N TRP A 100 -12.37 15.07 -0.91
CA TRP A 100 -11.44 16.00 -0.28
C TRP A 100 -10.90 17.04 -1.27
N THR A 101 -10.48 16.60 -2.44
CA THR A 101 -10.01 17.51 -3.52
C THR A 101 -11.16 18.21 -4.25
N LYS A 102 -12.42 17.79 -4.02
CA LYS A 102 -13.63 18.25 -4.71
C LYS A 102 -13.59 18.01 -6.23
N LYS A 103 -12.73 17.08 -6.67
CA LYS A 103 -12.69 16.64 -8.07
C LYS A 103 -13.68 15.49 -8.27
N THR A 104 -14.47 15.58 -9.35
CA THR A 104 -15.48 14.61 -9.76
C THR A 104 -15.19 14.13 -11.18
N LEU A 105 -15.95 13.18 -11.71
CA LEU A 105 -15.86 12.76 -13.11
C LEU A 105 -15.98 13.95 -14.08
N LEU A 106 -16.79 14.98 -13.72
CA LEU A 106 -16.97 16.17 -14.52
C LEU A 106 -15.80 17.15 -14.42
N THR A 107 -15.28 17.37 -13.21
CA THR A 107 -14.27 18.42 -12.93
C THR A 107 -12.83 17.90 -12.93
N GLY A 108 -12.61 16.61 -12.74
CA GLY A 108 -11.29 15.97 -12.79
C GLY A 108 -10.83 15.66 -14.22
N LEU A 109 -9.73 14.96 -14.36
CA LEU A 109 -9.03 14.73 -15.62
C LEU A 109 -9.14 13.26 -16.08
N THR A 110 -9.60 13.06 -17.31
CA THR A 110 -9.46 11.76 -17.98
C THR A 110 -7.97 11.48 -18.29
N PRO A 111 -7.54 10.24 -18.58
CA PRO A 111 -6.13 9.93 -18.78
C PRO A 111 -5.39 10.79 -19.81
N GLY A 112 -6.04 11.09 -20.93
CA GLY A 112 -5.46 11.97 -21.94
C GLY A 112 -5.37 13.44 -21.50
N LEU A 113 -6.34 13.93 -20.73
CA LEU A 113 -6.31 15.27 -20.13
C LEU A 113 -5.28 15.36 -19.01
N ALA A 114 -5.12 14.30 -18.22
CA ALA A 114 -4.08 14.18 -17.19
C ALA A 114 -2.69 14.34 -17.79
N ALA A 115 -2.38 13.59 -18.85
CA ALA A 115 -1.13 13.71 -19.60
C ALA A 115 -0.92 15.12 -20.19
N LYS A 116 -1.97 15.78 -20.70
CA LYS A 116 -1.89 17.17 -21.17
C LYS A 116 -1.57 18.14 -20.03
N ALA A 117 -2.22 17.98 -18.86
CA ALA A 117 -2.04 18.85 -17.70
C ALA A 117 -0.62 18.73 -17.14
N THR A 118 -0.12 17.51 -16.94
CA THR A 118 1.25 17.26 -16.46
C THR A 118 2.31 17.76 -17.43
N ASN A 119 2.12 17.58 -18.75
CA ASN A 119 2.98 18.16 -19.78
C ASN A 119 2.99 19.70 -19.73
N ALA A 120 1.83 20.34 -19.51
CA ALA A 120 1.75 21.79 -19.40
C ALA A 120 2.49 22.31 -18.17
N LEU A 121 2.39 21.63 -17.02
CA LEU A 121 3.12 21.95 -15.79
C LEU A 121 4.63 21.80 -16.01
N GLN A 122 5.09 20.70 -16.62
CA GLN A 122 6.49 20.47 -16.95
C GLN A 122 7.05 21.56 -17.87
N LYS A 123 6.33 21.85 -18.98
CA LYS A 123 6.74 22.88 -19.93
C LYS A 123 6.88 24.23 -19.25
N TYR A 124 5.84 24.64 -18.48
CA TYR A 124 5.88 25.93 -17.79
C TYR A 124 7.05 26.00 -16.80
N THR A 125 7.30 24.94 -16.02
CA THR A 125 8.41 24.85 -15.07
C THR A 125 9.75 25.04 -15.75
N ILE A 126 9.99 24.32 -16.85
CA ILE A 126 11.28 24.37 -17.57
C ILE A 126 11.49 25.73 -18.20
N GLU A 127 10.46 26.34 -18.80
CA GLU A 127 10.56 27.62 -19.50
C GLU A 127 10.62 28.83 -18.56
N ASN A 128 10.09 28.74 -17.34
CA ASN A 128 9.92 29.87 -16.43
C ASN A 128 10.72 29.76 -15.10
N SER A 129 11.60 28.76 -14.97
CA SER A 129 12.54 28.68 -13.85
C SER A 129 13.97 28.94 -14.31
N ARG A 130 14.78 29.59 -13.44
CA ARG A 130 16.15 30.01 -13.78
C ARG A 130 17.08 28.88 -14.21
N LEU A 131 16.94 27.71 -13.57
CA LEU A 131 17.79 26.53 -13.82
C LEU A 131 17.10 25.47 -14.67
N ASN A 132 15.89 25.71 -15.14
CA ASN A 132 15.09 24.79 -15.97
C ASN A 132 14.99 23.36 -15.38
N ILE A 133 14.89 23.25 -14.05
CA ILE A 133 14.79 21.94 -13.35
C ILE A 133 13.38 21.39 -13.55
N PRO A 134 13.22 20.17 -14.10
CA PRO A 134 11.89 19.58 -14.29
C PRO A 134 11.17 19.32 -12.96
N MET A 135 9.82 19.33 -12.99
CA MET A 135 8.97 18.99 -11.85
C MET A 135 9.01 17.48 -11.57
N LEU A 136 9.01 17.09 -10.30
CA LEU A 136 8.83 15.72 -9.86
C LEU A 136 7.39 15.56 -9.34
N LEU A 137 6.61 14.64 -9.93
CA LEU A 137 5.20 14.43 -9.62
C LEU A 137 5.01 13.11 -8.87
N ALA A 138 4.45 13.18 -7.66
CA ALA A 138 4.12 12.04 -6.82
C ALA A 138 2.59 11.82 -6.74
N GLU A 139 2.15 10.57 -6.80
CA GLU A 139 0.74 10.20 -6.79
C GLU A 139 0.49 9.00 -5.87
N GLU A 140 -0.74 8.83 -5.40
CA GLU A 140 -1.15 7.65 -4.61
C GLU A 140 -1.37 6.44 -5.53
N CYS A 141 -0.71 5.33 -5.20
CA CYS A 141 -0.71 4.13 -6.03
C CYS A 141 -0.80 2.79 -5.26
N PRO A 142 -1.52 2.68 -4.12
CA PRO A 142 -1.47 1.46 -3.31
C PRO A 142 -2.17 0.26 -3.97
N HIS A 143 -3.25 0.48 -4.73
CA HIS A 143 -4.02 -0.57 -5.42
C HIS A 143 -4.64 -0.09 -6.75
N GLY A 144 -3.96 0.83 -7.40
CA GLY A 144 -4.30 1.57 -8.60
C GLY A 144 -3.82 3.00 -8.45
N HIS A 145 -3.63 3.72 -9.53
CA HIS A 145 -3.36 5.15 -9.47
C HIS A 145 -4.65 5.88 -9.09
N MET A 146 -4.63 6.71 -8.03
CA MET A 146 -5.81 7.44 -7.54
C MET A 146 -6.22 8.59 -8.47
N ALA A 147 -6.44 8.29 -9.76
CA ALA A 147 -6.83 9.22 -10.80
C ALA A 147 -8.04 8.68 -11.58
N ILE A 148 -8.82 9.57 -12.21
CA ILE A 148 -10.01 9.16 -12.94
C ILE A 148 -9.65 8.31 -14.16
N GLY A 149 -10.39 7.22 -14.35
CA GLY A 149 -10.26 6.33 -15.51
C GLY A 149 -9.13 5.31 -15.43
N THR A 150 -8.51 5.13 -14.25
CA THR A 150 -7.49 4.11 -14.01
C THR A 150 -8.09 2.78 -13.54
N THR A 151 -7.31 1.73 -13.58
CA THR A 151 -7.70 0.41 -13.08
C THR A 151 -7.66 0.38 -11.55
N VAL A 152 -8.74 -0.11 -10.92
CA VAL A 152 -8.82 -0.31 -9.47
C VAL A 152 -8.70 -1.80 -9.15
N PHE A 153 -7.57 -2.18 -8.55
CA PHE A 153 -7.29 -3.53 -8.07
C PHE A 153 -7.80 -3.73 -6.63
N PRO A 154 -7.81 -4.97 -6.12
CA PRO A 154 -8.06 -5.21 -4.69
C PRO A 154 -7.12 -4.39 -3.80
N THR A 155 -7.61 -3.96 -2.64
CA THR A 155 -6.76 -3.30 -1.62
C THR A 155 -5.64 -4.23 -1.13
N SER A 156 -4.60 -3.67 -0.52
CA SER A 156 -3.37 -4.42 -0.19
C SER A 156 -3.63 -5.65 0.68
N ILE A 157 -4.61 -5.60 1.59
CA ILE A 157 -4.99 -6.76 2.40
C ILE A 157 -5.56 -7.90 1.52
N GLY A 158 -6.34 -7.57 0.49
CA GLY A 158 -6.80 -8.54 -0.53
C GLY A 158 -5.64 -9.02 -1.41
N GLN A 159 -4.75 -8.13 -1.84
CA GLN A 159 -3.54 -8.50 -2.59
C GLN A 159 -2.71 -9.54 -1.82
N SER A 160 -2.52 -9.32 -0.53
CA SER A 160 -1.77 -10.22 0.36
C SER A 160 -2.46 -11.57 0.53
N SER A 161 -3.80 -11.61 0.51
CA SER A 161 -4.58 -12.85 0.56
C SER A 161 -4.33 -13.77 -0.63
N THR A 162 -3.76 -13.26 -1.72
CA THR A 162 -3.33 -14.10 -2.85
C THR A 162 -2.15 -15.00 -2.51
N TRP A 163 -1.29 -14.64 -1.57
CA TRP A 163 -0.01 -15.29 -1.28
C TRP A 163 0.83 -15.53 -2.56
N ASN A 164 0.74 -14.61 -3.52
CA ASN A 164 1.36 -14.71 -4.84
C ASN A 164 2.15 -13.45 -5.20
N PRO A 165 3.40 -13.33 -4.74
CA PRO A 165 4.24 -12.17 -5.04
C PRO A 165 4.41 -11.90 -6.54
N ASP A 166 4.46 -12.94 -7.38
CA ASP A 166 4.63 -12.77 -8.83
C ASP A 166 3.40 -12.07 -9.46
N LEU A 167 2.19 -12.45 -9.03
CA LEU A 167 0.95 -11.79 -9.47
C LEU A 167 0.89 -10.33 -8.98
N ILE A 168 1.38 -10.05 -7.78
CA ILE A 168 1.44 -8.69 -7.25
C ILE A 168 2.48 -7.84 -8.00
N GLN A 169 3.59 -8.42 -8.42
CA GLN A 169 4.56 -7.73 -9.28
C GLN A 169 3.97 -7.39 -10.65
N GLU A 170 3.22 -8.30 -11.27
CA GLU A 170 2.50 -8.07 -12.53
C GLU A 170 1.48 -6.92 -12.39
N MET A 171 0.70 -6.92 -11.32
CA MET A 171 -0.25 -5.86 -10.98
C MET A 171 0.46 -4.51 -10.77
N ALA A 172 1.53 -4.49 -10.00
CA ALA A 172 2.29 -3.28 -9.73
C ALA A 172 2.89 -2.66 -11.01
N ALA A 173 3.33 -3.48 -11.95
CA ALA A 173 3.81 -3.00 -13.25
C ALA A 173 2.69 -2.35 -14.09
N ALA A 174 1.46 -2.88 -14.02
CA ALA A 174 0.30 -2.27 -14.67
C ALA A 174 -0.05 -0.91 -14.03
N ILE A 175 -0.04 -0.82 -12.69
CA ILE A 175 -0.26 0.43 -11.96
C ILE A 175 0.80 1.47 -12.34
N ALA A 176 2.07 1.07 -12.36
CA ALA A 176 3.18 1.94 -12.72
C ALA A 176 3.04 2.50 -14.14
N LEU A 177 2.69 1.64 -15.10
CA LEU A 177 2.46 2.04 -16.49
C LEU A 177 1.33 3.07 -16.59
N GLU A 178 0.19 2.83 -15.94
CA GLU A 178 -0.94 3.76 -15.95
C GLU A 178 -0.58 5.12 -15.32
N ALA A 179 0.08 5.11 -14.18
CA ALA A 179 0.51 6.33 -13.50
C ALA A 179 1.56 7.09 -14.31
N ARG A 180 2.58 6.40 -14.84
CA ARG A 180 3.67 7.02 -15.61
C ARG A 180 3.19 7.66 -16.90
N LEU A 181 2.29 7.02 -17.63
CA LEU A 181 1.73 7.56 -18.87
C LEU A 181 0.87 8.82 -18.62
N GLN A 182 0.35 9.00 -17.42
CA GLN A 182 -0.36 10.21 -17.01
C GLN A 182 0.58 11.29 -16.44
N GLY A 183 1.89 11.00 -16.34
CA GLY A 183 2.92 11.97 -15.94
C GLY A 183 3.41 11.81 -14.50
N ALA A 184 2.93 10.83 -13.74
CA ALA A 184 3.48 10.52 -12.42
C ALA A 184 4.92 9.97 -12.53
N HIS A 185 5.76 10.32 -11.56
CA HIS A 185 7.14 9.86 -11.45
C HIS A 185 7.34 8.97 -10.22
N ILE A 186 6.58 9.22 -9.17
CA ILE A 186 6.64 8.53 -7.89
C ILE A 186 5.25 8.01 -7.58
N GLY A 187 5.15 6.74 -7.17
CA GLY A 187 3.96 6.14 -6.60
C GLY A 187 4.11 5.98 -5.08
N TYR A 188 3.18 6.53 -4.31
CA TYR A 188 3.11 6.26 -2.88
C TYR A 188 2.51 4.87 -2.66
N GLY A 189 3.34 3.97 -2.25
CA GLY A 189 3.19 2.52 -2.09
C GLY A 189 4.52 1.80 -2.34
N PRO A 190 4.67 0.59 -1.77
CA PRO A 190 3.76 -0.19 -0.93
C PRO A 190 3.60 0.32 0.49
N VAL A 191 2.45 -0.01 1.12
CA VAL A 191 2.21 0.20 2.56
C VAL A 191 2.73 -1.02 3.32
N LEU A 192 3.77 -0.83 4.12
CA LEU A 192 4.51 -1.93 4.78
C LEU A 192 4.22 -2.03 6.29
N ASP A 193 3.19 -1.34 6.76
CA ASP A 193 2.72 -1.43 8.14
C ASP A 193 2.18 -2.83 8.43
N LEU A 194 2.40 -3.33 9.66
CA LEU A 194 1.82 -4.61 10.10
C LEU A 194 0.46 -4.37 10.77
N ALA A 195 -0.58 -5.04 10.29
CA ALA A 195 -1.94 -4.96 10.82
C ALA A 195 -2.10 -5.80 12.09
N ARG A 196 -1.43 -5.42 13.18
CA ARG A 196 -1.52 -6.12 14.47
C ARG A 196 -2.53 -5.50 15.43
N GLU A 197 -3.09 -4.33 15.08
CA GLU A 197 -4.17 -3.65 15.77
C GLU A 197 -5.38 -3.49 14.83
N PRO A 198 -6.33 -4.44 14.81
CA PRO A 198 -7.45 -4.43 13.87
C PRO A 198 -8.44 -3.26 14.04
N ARG A 199 -8.40 -2.55 15.16
CA ARG A 199 -9.25 -1.35 15.38
C ARG A 199 -8.73 -0.13 14.63
N TRP A 200 -7.45 -0.12 14.27
CA TRP A 200 -6.84 0.92 13.45
C TRP A 200 -7.51 1.02 12.08
N SER A 201 -7.74 2.23 11.62
CA SER A 201 -8.55 2.53 10.43
C SER A 201 -7.94 2.07 9.11
N ARG A 202 -6.62 1.91 9.03
CA ARG A 202 -5.87 1.69 7.78
C ARG A 202 -5.42 0.24 7.56
N VAL A 203 -6.07 -0.73 8.21
CA VAL A 203 -5.76 -2.17 8.04
C VAL A 203 -5.86 -2.60 6.58
N GLU A 204 -6.83 -2.11 5.83
CA GLU A 204 -7.04 -2.44 4.42
C GLU A 204 -5.86 -2.11 3.49
N GLU A 205 -5.05 -1.11 3.86
CA GLU A 205 -3.89 -0.68 3.10
C GLU A 205 -2.67 -1.59 3.28
N THR A 206 -2.67 -2.46 4.30
CA THR A 206 -1.53 -3.29 4.71
C THR A 206 -1.53 -4.67 4.05
N TYR A 207 -0.38 -5.35 4.11
CA TYR A 207 -0.26 -6.77 3.71
C TYR A 207 -0.47 -7.75 4.88
N GLY A 208 -1.08 -7.30 5.99
CA GLY A 208 -1.45 -8.15 7.12
C GLY A 208 -0.47 -8.11 8.30
N GLU A 209 -0.52 -9.15 9.16
CA GLU A 209 0.14 -9.17 10.46
C GLU A 209 1.58 -9.72 10.46
N ASP A 210 1.98 -10.40 9.37
CA ASP A 210 3.23 -11.16 9.31
C ASP A 210 4.35 -10.40 8.58
N PRO A 211 5.55 -10.28 9.17
CA PRO A 211 6.65 -9.55 8.56
C PRO A 211 7.23 -10.23 7.30
N VAL A 212 7.17 -11.56 7.17
CA VAL A 212 7.70 -12.27 6.00
C VAL A 212 6.77 -12.12 4.81
N LEU A 213 5.45 -12.32 5.02
CA LEU A 213 4.44 -12.13 3.98
C LEU A 213 4.46 -10.68 3.48
N ASN A 214 4.47 -9.71 4.42
CA ASN A 214 4.54 -8.29 4.11
C ASN A 214 5.83 -7.95 3.33
N SER A 215 6.99 -8.49 3.74
CA SER A 215 8.26 -8.32 3.01
C SER A 215 8.16 -8.80 1.55
N ARG A 216 7.62 -9.99 1.33
CA ARG A 216 7.53 -10.59 -0.01
C ARG A 216 6.57 -9.81 -0.93
N MET A 217 5.44 -9.32 -0.38
CA MET A 217 4.51 -8.47 -1.14
C MET A 217 5.11 -7.08 -1.42
N GLY A 218 5.78 -6.48 -0.43
CA GLY A 218 6.49 -5.21 -0.60
C GLY A 218 7.60 -5.26 -1.64
N GLU A 219 8.44 -6.32 -1.63
CA GLU A 219 9.45 -6.56 -2.67
C GLU A 219 8.83 -6.65 -4.06
N ALA A 220 7.71 -7.37 -4.20
CA ALA A 220 7.00 -7.53 -5.47
C ALA A 220 6.47 -6.19 -5.99
N MET A 221 5.87 -5.37 -5.13
CA MET A 221 5.39 -4.04 -5.50
C MET A 221 6.53 -3.13 -5.95
N VAL A 222 7.64 -3.08 -5.21
CA VAL A 222 8.82 -2.27 -5.61
C VAL A 222 9.35 -2.70 -6.97
N LYS A 223 9.52 -4.00 -7.20
CA LYS A 223 10.00 -4.55 -8.48
C LYS A 223 9.04 -4.24 -9.63
N GLY A 224 7.73 -4.33 -9.38
CA GLY A 224 6.71 -4.01 -10.39
C GLY A 224 6.68 -2.52 -10.72
N PHE A 225 6.73 -1.64 -9.71
CA PHE A 225 6.74 -0.19 -9.93
C PHE A 225 7.97 0.30 -10.69
N GLN A 226 9.13 -0.16 -10.29
CA GLN A 226 10.40 0.35 -10.80
C GLN A 226 10.94 -0.40 -12.02
N GLY A 227 10.50 -1.64 -12.23
CA GLY A 227 11.05 -2.48 -13.27
C GLY A 227 12.58 -2.55 -13.20
N ASN A 228 13.21 -2.63 -14.37
CA ASN A 228 14.67 -2.67 -14.46
C ASN A 228 15.30 -1.31 -14.84
N ASP A 229 14.49 -0.33 -15.27
CA ASP A 229 14.97 0.97 -15.74
C ASP A 229 13.92 2.06 -15.52
N LEU A 230 14.22 3.01 -14.65
CA LEU A 230 13.37 4.17 -14.39
C LEU A 230 13.33 5.17 -15.57
N LYS A 231 14.32 5.18 -16.44
CA LYS A 231 14.35 6.04 -17.65
C LYS A 231 13.43 5.54 -18.76
N SER A 232 12.92 4.32 -18.65
CA SER A 232 12.08 3.66 -19.66
C SER A 232 10.82 4.45 -20.07
N GLY A 233 10.36 5.39 -19.23
CA GLY A 233 9.11 6.13 -19.43
C GLY A 233 7.84 5.33 -19.18
N VAL A 234 7.95 4.13 -18.56
CA VAL A 234 6.82 3.27 -18.20
C VAL A 234 6.81 2.90 -16.71
N ASN A 235 7.89 3.16 -15.99
CA ASN A 235 8.09 2.84 -14.58
C ASN A 235 7.98 4.08 -13.70
N ILE A 236 7.67 3.89 -12.42
CA ILE A 236 7.63 4.92 -11.37
C ILE A 236 8.53 4.50 -10.21
N ALA A 237 9.05 5.46 -9.46
CA ALA A 237 9.78 5.19 -8.22
C ALA A 237 8.80 4.82 -7.10
N ALA A 238 9.10 3.79 -6.33
CA ALA A 238 8.31 3.36 -5.17
C ALA A 238 8.63 4.19 -3.94
N THR A 239 7.60 4.53 -3.15
CA THR A 239 7.73 5.13 -1.81
C THR A 239 7.21 4.17 -0.75
N LEU A 240 8.11 3.64 0.06
CA LEU A 240 7.75 2.74 1.16
C LEU A 240 7.06 3.52 2.29
N LYS A 241 5.89 3.09 2.73
CA LYS A 241 5.17 3.79 3.79
C LYS A 241 4.50 2.82 4.77
N HIS A 242 4.28 3.22 6.02
CA HIS A 242 4.79 4.43 6.68
C HIS A 242 5.89 4.04 7.67
N PHE A 243 7.07 4.60 7.57
CA PHE A 243 8.25 4.19 8.34
C PHE A 243 8.24 4.82 9.74
N THR A 244 7.85 4.09 10.83
CA THR A 244 7.52 2.65 10.93
C THR A 244 6.60 2.38 12.13
N ALA A 245 6.12 1.12 12.24
CA ALA A 245 5.26 0.62 13.32
C ALA A 245 3.90 1.33 13.45
N TYR A 246 3.41 1.94 12.38
CA TYR A 246 2.19 2.74 12.37
C TYR A 246 0.91 1.92 12.58
N GLY A 247 0.91 0.62 12.21
CA GLY A 247 -0.23 -0.29 12.32
C GLY A 247 -0.47 -0.89 13.72
N VAL A 248 0.15 -0.33 14.77
CA VAL A 248 -0.01 -0.76 16.17
C VAL A 248 -0.13 0.42 17.15
N PRO A 249 -0.91 1.46 16.81
CA PRO A 249 -1.05 2.60 17.68
C PRO A 249 -1.83 2.21 18.95
N GLU A 250 -1.49 2.87 20.07
CA GLU A 250 -2.21 2.68 21.33
C GLU A 250 -3.69 2.97 21.17
N GLY A 251 -4.54 2.05 21.65
CA GLY A 251 -5.99 2.16 21.54
C GLY A 251 -6.55 2.03 20.12
N GLY A 252 -5.74 1.74 19.12
CA GLY A 252 -6.16 1.69 17.71
C GLY A 252 -6.30 3.07 17.06
N HIS A 253 -5.81 4.14 17.69
CA HIS A 253 -5.99 5.52 17.22
C HIS A 253 -4.99 5.89 16.14
N ASN A 254 -5.48 6.24 14.95
CA ASN A 254 -4.66 6.65 13.82
C ASN A 254 -3.72 7.82 14.17
N GLY A 255 -2.42 7.67 13.93
CA GLY A 255 -1.39 8.66 14.29
C GLY A 255 -1.01 8.64 15.78
N GLY A 256 -1.61 7.77 16.58
CA GLY A 256 -1.33 7.64 18.01
C GLY A 256 0.07 7.13 18.32
N SER A 257 0.50 7.29 19.56
CA SER A 257 1.79 6.82 20.06
C SER A 257 1.92 5.29 19.98
N VAL A 258 3.15 4.81 19.82
CA VAL A 258 3.47 3.38 19.77
C VAL A 258 4.51 3.04 20.83
N ALA A 259 4.16 2.14 21.75
CA ALA A 259 5.03 1.60 22.77
C ALA A 259 5.63 0.26 22.32
N VAL A 260 6.70 0.31 21.56
CA VAL A 260 7.39 -0.88 21.01
C VAL A 260 8.86 -0.85 21.42
N GLY A 261 9.32 -1.92 22.06
CA GLY A 261 10.74 -2.08 22.41
C GLY A 261 11.62 -2.29 21.19
N THR A 262 12.88 -1.87 21.28
CA THR A 262 13.86 -1.94 20.15
C THR A 262 13.96 -3.35 19.55
N ARG A 263 13.94 -4.43 20.35
CA ARG A 263 14.01 -5.81 19.84
C ARG A 263 12.81 -6.14 18.96
N GLU A 264 11.60 -5.80 19.40
CA GLU A 264 10.38 -6.03 18.61
C GLU A 264 10.40 -5.21 17.33
N LEU A 265 10.89 -3.96 17.39
CA LEU A 265 11.05 -3.09 16.23
C LEU A 265 11.91 -3.76 15.16
N PHE A 266 13.10 -4.31 15.54
CA PHE A 266 14.02 -4.98 14.62
C PHE A 266 13.51 -6.34 14.13
N GLN A 267 12.77 -7.09 14.95
CA GLN A 267 12.32 -8.43 14.60
C GLN A 267 11.01 -8.43 13.80
N SER A 268 10.17 -7.41 13.95
CA SER A 268 8.83 -7.39 13.34
C SER A 268 8.61 -6.23 12.39
N TYR A 269 8.83 -4.99 12.80
CA TYR A 269 8.36 -3.81 12.06
C TYR A 269 9.36 -3.29 11.02
N LEU A 270 10.64 -3.47 11.22
CA LEU A 270 11.69 -3.06 10.29
C LEU A 270 11.95 -4.04 9.13
N PRO A 271 11.79 -5.37 9.27
CA PRO A 271 12.08 -6.31 8.19
C PRO A 271 11.36 -6.06 6.87
N PRO A 272 10.06 -5.70 6.80
CA PRO A 272 9.40 -5.37 5.54
C PRO A 272 10.07 -4.21 4.80
N PHE A 273 10.41 -3.16 5.52
CA PHE A 273 11.10 -2.00 4.94
C PHE A 273 12.52 -2.35 4.48
N LYS A 274 13.27 -3.13 5.28
CA LYS A 274 14.61 -3.60 4.91
C LYS A 274 14.59 -4.42 3.62
N ALA A 275 13.61 -5.30 3.48
CA ALA A 275 13.43 -6.12 2.29
C ALA A 275 13.13 -5.26 1.05
N ALA A 276 12.22 -4.29 1.17
CA ALA A 276 11.84 -3.38 0.11
C ALA A 276 12.98 -2.40 -0.28
N VAL A 277 13.79 -1.93 0.70
CA VAL A 277 15.01 -1.15 0.43
C VAL A 277 16.02 -2.00 -0.36
N LYS A 278 16.24 -3.27 0.03
CA LYS A 278 17.08 -4.20 -0.73
C LYS A 278 16.56 -4.49 -2.14
N ALA A 279 15.24 -4.43 -2.35
CA ALA A 279 14.62 -4.53 -3.67
C ALA A 279 14.81 -3.27 -4.53
N GLY A 280 15.43 -2.22 -3.99
CA GLY A 280 15.84 -1.01 -4.72
C GLY A 280 14.88 0.18 -4.61
N ALA A 281 13.97 0.21 -3.64
CA ALA A 281 13.06 1.33 -3.45
C ALA A 281 13.80 2.68 -3.40
N GLN A 282 13.23 3.71 -4.03
CA GLN A 282 13.88 5.02 -4.20
C GLN A 282 13.39 6.07 -3.21
N SER A 283 12.28 5.83 -2.52
CA SER A 283 11.76 6.76 -1.52
C SER A 283 11.16 6.00 -0.32
N VAL A 284 11.19 6.68 0.84
CA VAL A 284 10.58 6.21 2.09
C VAL A 284 9.78 7.37 2.68
N MET A 285 8.55 7.11 3.12
CA MET A 285 7.72 8.08 3.82
C MET A 285 7.72 7.79 5.33
N THR A 286 7.94 8.82 6.16
CA THR A 286 7.85 8.69 7.62
C THR A 286 6.41 8.53 8.07
N ALA A 287 6.18 7.84 9.19
CA ALA A 287 4.86 7.70 9.78
C ALA A 287 4.46 8.90 10.65
N TYR A 288 3.15 9.07 10.88
CA TYR A 288 2.60 10.11 11.77
C TYR A 288 2.91 9.88 13.24
N ASN A 289 3.02 8.62 13.67
CA ASN A 289 3.16 8.25 15.07
C ASN A 289 4.53 8.61 15.67
N SER A 290 4.59 8.61 16.99
CA SER A 290 5.84 8.52 17.74
C SER A 290 6.11 7.06 18.15
N ILE A 291 7.39 6.72 18.29
CA ILE A 291 7.84 5.45 18.88
C ILE A 291 8.63 5.79 20.13
N ASP A 292 8.18 5.24 21.28
CA ASP A 292 8.82 5.50 22.58
C ASP A 292 9.04 7.01 22.81
N GLY A 293 8.03 7.82 22.49
CA GLY A 293 8.03 9.27 22.67
C GLY A 293 8.76 10.09 21.60
N ILE A 294 9.40 9.46 20.60
CA ILE A 294 10.12 10.17 19.53
C ILE A 294 9.30 10.12 18.23
N PRO A 295 8.81 11.25 17.68
CA PRO A 295 8.10 11.28 16.40
C PRO A 295 8.93 10.70 15.26
N CYS A 296 8.34 9.84 14.43
CA CYS A 296 9.05 9.20 13.33
C CYS A 296 9.69 10.21 12.36
N SER A 297 9.06 11.38 12.14
CA SER A 297 9.56 12.45 11.29
C SER A 297 10.76 13.23 11.85
N ALA A 298 11.10 13.02 13.13
CA ALA A 298 12.26 13.61 13.80
C ALA A 298 13.17 12.56 14.45
N ASN A 299 13.03 11.28 14.08
CA ASN A 299 13.75 10.18 14.70
C ASN A 299 15.07 9.90 13.97
N HIS A 300 16.15 10.51 14.43
CA HIS A 300 17.50 10.35 13.88
C HIS A 300 17.95 8.87 13.86
N PHE A 301 17.64 8.11 14.91
CA PHE A 301 17.99 6.69 14.97
C PHE A 301 17.37 5.91 13.80
N LEU A 302 16.08 6.11 13.52
CA LEU A 302 15.41 5.43 12.41
C LEU A 302 15.91 5.91 11.06
N LEU A 303 15.92 7.24 10.83
CA LEU A 303 16.14 7.82 9.52
C LEU A 303 17.60 7.86 9.12
N THR A 304 18.52 7.99 10.08
CA THR A 304 19.94 8.07 9.80
C THR A 304 20.69 6.79 10.19
N ASP A 305 20.56 6.32 11.44
CA ASP A 305 21.40 5.21 11.89
C ASP A 305 20.93 3.87 11.29
N VAL A 306 19.63 3.60 11.29
CA VAL A 306 19.06 2.36 10.72
C VAL A 306 18.98 2.44 9.20
N LEU A 307 18.20 3.39 8.68
CA LEU A 307 17.88 3.45 7.25
C LEU A 307 19.13 3.73 6.39
N ARG A 308 19.94 4.72 6.75
CA ARG A 308 21.10 5.16 5.97
C ARG A 308 22.36 4.35 6.28
N LYS A 309 22.78 4.33 7.57
CA LYS A 309 24.09 3.76 7.95
C LYS A 309 24.06 2.22 7.94
N GLN A 310 23.01 1.59 8.49
CA GLN A 310 22.93 0.12 8.54
C GLN A 310 22.47 -0.51 7.23
N TRP A 311 21.45 0.10 6.54
CA TRP A 311 20.88 -0.49 5.32
C TRP A 311 21.45 0.08 4.03
N GLY A 312 22.16 1.20 4.07
CA GLY A 312 22.77 1.85 2.90
C GLY A 312 21.74 2.49 1.96
N PHE A 313 20.58 2.90 2.46
CA PHE A 313 19.55 3.54 1.64
C PHE A 313 20.02 4.88 1.06
N ASN A 314 20.02 5.02 -0.26
CA ASN A 314 20.51 6.19 -0.99
C ASN A 314 19.39 7.04 -1.62
N GLY A 315 18.14 6.58 -1.59
CA GLY A 315 16.99 7.35 -2.03
C GLY A 315 16.65 8.52 -1.10
N PHE A 316 15.55 9.21 -1.29
CA PHE A 316 15.13 10.29 -0.40
C PHE A 316 14.05 9.85 0.59
N VAL A 317 13.99 10.53 1.73
CA VAL A 317 12.92 10.37 2.73
C VAL A 317 11.97 11.55 2.61
N VAL A 318 10.68 11.28 2.49
CA VAL A 318 9.61 12.29 2.50
C VAL A 318 8.79 12.18 3.78
N SER A 319 8.30 13.28 4.31
CA SER A 319 7.35 13.27 5.42
C SER A 319 5.99 12.71 4.99
N ASP A 320 5.20 12.20 5.90
CA ASP A 320 3.76 12.12 5.68
C ASP A 320 3.15 13.53 5.68
N LEU A 321 1.91 13.65 5.17
CA LEU A 321 1.27 14.95 4.90
C LEU A 321 1.15 15.82 6.15
N GLY A 322 1.94 16.89 6.20
CA GLY A 322 1.97 17.82 7.32
C GLY A 322 2.64 17.30 8.59
N SER A 323 3.32 16.13 8.58
CA SER A 323 3.90 15.56 9.80
C SER A 323 5.08 16.37 10.36
N ILE A 324 5.77 17.18 9.55
CA ILE A 324 6.76 18.14 10.07
C ILE A 324 6.08 19.26 10.90
N SER A 325 4.99 19.82 10.38
CA SER A 325 4.16 20.77 11.13
C SER A 325 3.56 20.12 12.38
N GLY A 326 3.31 18.81 12.33
CA GLY A 326 2.85 17.99 13.45
C GLY A 326 3.82 17.92 14.63
N LEU A 327 5.13 18.17 14.42
CA LEU A 327 6.11 18.27 15.52
C LEU A 327 5.77 19.42 16.49
N VAL A 328 5.16 20.49 15.96
CA VAL A 328 4.69 21.64 16.75
C VAL A 328 3.26 21.42 17.25
N SER A 329 2.33 21.04 16.34
CA SER A 329 0.88 21.09 16.60
C SER A 329 0.32 19.84 17.28
N SER A 330 0.90 18.66 16.99
CA SER A 330 0.38 17.37 17.47
C SER A 330 1.27 16.73 18.51
N HIS A 331 2.57 16.69 18.26
CA HIS A 331 3.53 16.06 19.18
C HIS A 331 4.07 17.02 20.25
N HIS A 332 4.00 18.33 20.02
CA HIS A 332 4.50 19.38 20.93
C HIS A 332 5.98 19.20 21.34
N VAL A 333 6.83 18.74 20.39
CA VAL A 333 8.28 18.54 20.61
C VAL A 333 9.12 19.66 20.03
N ALA A 334 8.53 20.57 19.26
CA ALA A 334 9.15 21.79 18.75
C ALA A 334 8.33 23.01 19.15
N ALA A 335 8.99 24.10 19.54
CA ALA A 335 8.33 25.32 19.98
C ALA A 335 7.71 26.15 18.83
N ASN A 336 8.24 26.00 17.61
CA ASN A 336 7.81 26.73 16.42
C ASN A 336 8.24 26.00 15.14
N ALA A 337 7.74 26.47 13.99
CA ALA A 337 7.98 25.85 12.70
C ALA A 337 9.48 25.79 12.31
N THR A 338 10.26 26.82 12.64
CA THR A 338 11.71 26.84 12.37
C THR A 338 12.43 25.71 13.10
N GLU A 339 12.11 25.48 14.38
CA GLU A 339 12.67 24.41 15.17
C GLU A 339 12.21 23.02 14.63
N GLY A 340 10.93 22.86 14.32
CA GLY A 340 10.40 21.64 13.72
C GLY A 340 11.09 21.29 12.40
N ALA A 341 11.30 22.28 11.52
CA ALA A 341 12.03 22.10 10.26
C ALA A 341 13.49 21.66 10.49
N ALA A 342 14.19 22.30 11.45
CA ALA A 342 15.55 21.94 11.80
C ALA A 342 15.65 20.52 12.39
N MET A 343 14.72 20.13 13.28
CA MET A 343 14.67 18.80 13.86
C MET A 343 14.50 17.73 12.77
N ALA A 344 13.56 17.93 11.87
CA ALA A 344 13.24 16.98 10.82
C ALA A 344 14.41 16.76 9.85
N ILE A 345 14.99 17.83 9.29
CA ILE A 345 16.07 17.71 8.30
C ILE A 345 17.36 17.15 8.94
N ASN A 346 17.68 17.55 10.18
CA ASN A 346 18.84 17.03 10.92
C ASN A 346 18.66 15.57 11.33
N ALA A 347 17.42 15.07 11.47
CA ALA A 347 17.15 13.64 11.67
C ALA A 347 17.35 12.81 10.40
N GLY A 348 17.37 13.43 9.22
CA GLY A 348 17.56 12.74 7.93
C GLY A 348 16.30 12.68 7.05
N LEU A 349 15.28 13.51 7.34
CA LEU A 349 14.09 13.68 6.52
C LEU A 349 14.40 14.69 5.42
N ASP A 350 14.35 14.26 4.14
CA ASP A 350 14.84 15.06 3.02
C ASP A 350 13.77 16.01 2.45
N ALA A 351 12.51 15.57 2.34
CA ALA A 351 11.45 16.35 1.69
C ALA A 351 10.20 16.48 2.56
N ASP A 352 9.53 17.62 2.47
CA ASP A 352 8.31 17.94 3.21
C ASP A 352 7.08 17.79 2.32
N LEU A 353 6.19 16.85 2.66
CA LEU A 353 4.89 16.72 2.02
C LEU A 353 3.90 17.70 2.64
N SER A 354 3.50 18.68 1.91
CA SER A 354 2.63 19.83 2.07
C SER A 354 3.33 21.17 1.81
N GLY A 355 4.65 21.22 1.92
CA GLY A 355 5.45 22.43 1.77
C GLY A 355 5.35 23.45 2.93
N TYR A 356 4.56 23.16 3.95
CA TYR A 356 4.36 24.04 5.09
C TYR A 356 5.33 23.80 6.26
N GLY A 357 5.95 22.61 6.30
CA GLY A 357 6.93 22.24 7.32
C GLY A 357 8.32 22.80 7.01
N TYR A 358 8.73 22.77 5.73
CA TYR A 358 9.99 23.35 5.27
C TYR A 358 9.77 24.78 4.77
N GLY A 359 9.80 25.04 3.48
CA GLY A 359 9.59 26.38 2.93
C GLY A 359 10.33 27.50 3.68
N PRO A 360 9.63 28.60 4.07
CA PRO A 360 10.24 29.71 4.81
C PRO A 360 10.85 29.30 6.16
N ALA A 361 10.29 28.28 6.86
CA ALA A 361 10.78 27.84 8.16
C ALA A 361 12.18 27.22 8.05
N LEU A 362 12.44 26.42 7.01
CA LEU A 362 13.77 25.83 6.78
C LEU A 362 14.79 26.88 6.31
N VAL A 363 14.36 27.86 5.49
CA VAL A 363 15.21 29.01 5.11
C VAL A 363 15.64 29.79 6.36
N ASP A 364 14.73 30.03 7.30
CA ASP A 364 15.02 30.71 8.56
C ASP A 364 15.94 29.88 9.47
N ALA A 365 15.70 28.54 9.57
CA ALA A 365 16.57 27.61 10.32
C ALA A 365 18.02 27.63 9.78
N PHE A 366 18.18 27.62 8.46
CA PHE A 366 19.49 27.71 7.82
C PHE A 366 20.18 29.07 8.12
N ARG A 367 19.47 30.17 7.96
CA ARG A 367 20.01 31.52 8.26
C ARG A 367 20.40 31.71 9.73
N LYS A 368 19.72 31.04 10.65
CA LYS A 368 20.05 30.97 12.08
C LYS A 368 21.22 30.02 12.40
N GLY A 369 21.72 29.25 11.42
CA GLY A 369 22.82 28.32 11.59
C GLY A 369 22.45 27.03 12.32
N THR A 370 21.14 26.72 12.48
CA THR A 370 20.68 25.48 13.11
C THR A 370 20.67 24.31 12.14
N VAL A 371 20.85 24.57 10.84
CA VAL A 371 20.96 23.55 9.75
C VAL A 371 22.25 23.86 8.99
N ALA A 372 23.13 22.85 8.88
CA ALA A 372 24.38 22.98 8.12
C ALA A 372 24.12 22.91 6.61
N GLU A 373 24.90 23.62 5.80
CA GLU A 373 24.78 23.62 4.34
C GLU A 373 24.92 22.18 3.77
N SER A 374 25.82 21.37 4.30
CA SER A 374 26.01 20.00 3.89
C SER A 374 24.79 19.10 4.13
N VAL A 375 23.98 19.38 5.15
CA VAL A 375 22.73 18.67 5.44
C VAL A 375 21.68 19.03 4.39
N LEU A 376 21.49 20.32 4.13
CA LEU A 376 20.56 20.79 3.10
C LEU A 376 20.95 20.28 1.70
N ASP A 377 22.22 20.43 1.32
CA ASP A 377 22.73 19.96 0.03
C ASP A 377 22.56 18.47 -0.16
N THR A 378 22.75 17.67 0.89
CA THR A 378 22.53 16.24 0.86
C THR A 378 21.05 15.88 0.61
N ALA A 379 20.14 16.55 1.27
CA ALA A 379 18.69 16.35 1.07
C ALA A 379 18.28 16.69 -0.37
N VAL A 380 18.71 17.85 -0.86
CA VAL A 380 18.43 18.28 -2.24
C VAL A 380 19.08 17.36 -3.27
N ALA A 381 20.33 16.91 -3.04
CA ALA A 381 21.02 15.99 -3.94
C ALA A 381 20.22 14.69 -4.14
N ARG A 382 19.63 14.14 -3.07
CA ARG A 382 18.82 12.90 -3.14
C ARG A 382 17.58 13.09 -4.02
N VAL A 383 16.88 14.20 -3.89
CA VAL A 383 15.72 14.52 -4.75
C VAL A 383 16.15 14.75 -6.20
N LEU A 384 17.23 15.51 -6.44
CA LEU A 384 17.76 15.72 -7.78
C LEU A 384 18.21 14.43 -8.46
N ARG A 385 18.79 13.49 -7.69
CA ARG A 385 19.20 12.18 -8.20
C ARG A 385 18.04 11.45 -8.86
N ILE A 386 16.87 11.38 -8.23
CA ILE A 386 15.68 10.74 -8.83
C ILE A 386 15.29 11.42 -10.13
N LYS A 387 15.32 12.75 -10.21
CA LYS A 387 15.02 13.48 -11.46
C LYS A 387 15.97 13.10 -12.59
N PHE A 388 17.26 12.93 -12.31
CA PHE A 388 18.26 12.50 -13.30
C PHE A 388 18.11 11.02 -13.64
N GLU A 389 17.90 10.14 -12.66
CA GLU A 389 17.73 8.70 -12.85
C GLU A 389 16.46 8.37 -13.63
N MET A 390 15.42 9.20 -13.54
CA MET A 390 14.21 9.09 -14.35
C MET A 390 14.33 9.74 -15.74
N GLY A 391 15.47 10.36 -16.04
CA GLY A 391 15.71 11.02 -17.32
C GLY A 391 14.86 12.26 -17.57
N LEU A 392 14.38 12.95 -16.51
CA LEU A 392 13.46 14.08 -16.65
C LEU A 392 14.10 15.31 -17.30
N PHE A 393 15.41 15.47 -17.20
CA PHE A 393 16.15 16.55 -17.89
C PHE A 393 16.22 16.34 -19.40
N GLU A 394 16.15 15.09 -19.86
CA GLU A 394 16.21 14.68 -21.26
C GLU A 394 14.81 14.50 -21.87
N ASN A 395 13.89 13.90 -21.11
CA ASN A 395 12.53 13.58 -21.57
C ASN A 395 11.49 13.82 -20.47
N PRO A 396 11.08 15.07 -20.23
CA PRO A 396 10.13 15.41 -19.17
C PRO A 396 8.66 15.15 -19.51
N TYR A 397 8.32 14.85 -20.77
CA TYR A 397 6.95 14.79 -21.29
C TYR A 397 6.46 13.36 -21.46
N VAL A 398 5.12 13.20 -21.50
CA VAL A 398 4.44 11.93 -21.77
C VAL A 398 3.56 12.02 -23.01
N ASP A 399 3.31 10.87 -23.65
CA ASP A 399 2.47 10.79 -24.85
C ASP A 399 0.98 10.75 -24.46
N VAL A 400 0.26 11.81 -24.83
CA VAL A 400 -1.17 12.01 -24.57
C VAL A 400 -2.05 10.91 -25.18
N GLN A 401 -1.73 10.48 -26.41
CA GLN A 401 -2.52 9.47 -27.13
C GLN A 401 -2.27 8.08 -26.52
N LYS A 402 -1.03 7.80 -26.16
CA LYS A 402 -0.66 6.55 -25.48
C LYS A 402 -1.34 6.46 -24.12
N ALA A 403 -1.38 7.55 -23.33
CA ALA A 403 -2.10 7.60 -22.06
C ALA A 403 -3.59 7.29 -22.26
N ALA A 404 -4.25 7.98 -23.19
CA ALA A 404 -5.68 7.78 -23.45
C ALA A 404 -6.04 6.36 -23.91
N LYS A 405 -5.12 5.66 -24.60
CA LYS A 405 -5.37 4.31 -25.15
C LYS A 405 -4.99 3.19 -24.17
N THR A 406 -3.96 3.39 -23.33
CA THR A 406 -3.35 2.32 -22.54
C THR A 406 -3.90 2.24 -21.13
N VAL A 407 -4.22 3.40 -20.52
CA VAL A 407 -4.77 3.43 -19.17
C VAL A 407 -6.10 2.69 -19.16
N ARG A 408 -6.24 1.74 -18.22
CA ARG A 408 -7.40 0.86 -18.04
C ARG A 408 -7.80 0.09 -19.31
N ASN A 409 -6.83 -0.44 -20.05
CA ASN A 409 -7.09 -1.31 -21.19
C ASN A 409 -7.65 -2.68 -20.76
N GLU A 410 -8.15 -3.46 -21.71
CA GLU A 410 -8.75 -4.79 -21.44
C GLU A 410 -7.81 -5.73 -20.69
N ALA A 411 -6.50 -5.69 -20.96
CA ALA A 411 -5.53 -6.54 -20.26
C ALA A 411 -5.42 -6.18 -18.78
N HIS A 412 -5.45 -4.89 -18.45
CA HIS A 412 -5.43 -4.43 -17.05
C HIS A 412 -6.73 -4.77 -16.32
N VAL A 413 -7.88 -4.66 -17.00
CA VAL A 413 -9.19 -5.09 -16.45
C VAL A 413 -9.18 -6.60 -16.19
N ALA A 414 -8.69 -7.41 -17.13
CA ALA A 414 -8.56 -8.85 -16.94
C ALA A 414 -7.60 -9.22 -15.80
N LEU A 415 -6.51 -8.46 -15.64
CA LEU A 415 -5.58 -8.62 -14.53
C LEU A 415 -6.24 -8.28 -13.19
N ALA A 416 -7.08 -7.23 -13.13
CA ALA A 416 -7.83 -6.89 -11.94
C ALA A 416 -8.76 -8.03 -11.50
N ARG A 417 -9.47 -8.68 -12.44
CA ARG A 417 -10.27 -9.88 -12.16
C ARG A 417 -9.42 -11.04 -11.66
N LYS A 418 -8.26 -11.29 -12.29
CA LYS A 418 -7.32 -12.35 -11.87
C LYS A 418 -6.84 -12.15 -10.44
N VAL A 419 -6.45 -10.91 -10.07
CA VAL A 419 -6.04 -10.58 -8.70
C VAL A 419 -7.21 -10.72 -7.73
N ALA A 420 -8.39 -10.19 -8.07
CA ALA A 420 -9.59 -10.30 -7.26
C ALA A 420 -9.98 -11.78 -7.00
N SER A 421 -10.01 -12.62 -8.02
CA SER A 421 -10.34 -14.05 -7.85
C SER A 421 -9.33 -14.77 -6.96
N ALA A 422 -8.05 -14.47 -7.09
CA ALA A 422 -6.98 -15.06 -6.28
C ALA A 422 -6.98 -14.57 -4.83
N SER A 423 -7.61 -13.42 -4.54
CA SER A 423 -7.67 -12.81 -3.20
C SER A 423 -8.82 -13.35 -2.34
N LEU A 424 -9.85 -13.97 -2.94
CA LEU A 424 -11.03 -14.43 -2.21
C LEU A 424 -10.71 -15.59 -1.29
N VAL A 425 -11.12 -15.49 -0.03
CA VAL A 425 -10.87 -16.50 1.00
C VAL A 425 -12.17 -17.20 1.38
N LEU A 426 -12.25 -18.52 1.16
CA LEU A 426 -13.37 -19.32 1.61
C LEU A 426 -13.15 -19.68 3.10
N LEU A 427 -13.94 -19.10 4.00
CA LEU A 427 -13.83 -19.33 5.44
C LEU A 427 -14.68 -20.49 5.95
N LYS A 428 -15.81 -20.75 5.31
CA LYS A 428 -16.75 -21.83 5.67
C LYS A 428 -17.44 -22.36 4.44
N ASN A 429 -17.64 -23.69 4.39
CA ASN A 429 -18.42 -24.35 3.34
C ASN A 429 -19.09 -25.62 3.89
N LYS A 430 -20.19 -25.44 4.65
CA LYS A 430 -20.93 -26.53 5.28
C LYS A 430 -21.64 -27.36 4.20
N ASN A 431 -21.54 -28.68 4.31
CA ASN A 431 -22.15 -29.64 3.40
C ASN A 431 -21.81 -29.39 1.91
N ASN A 432 -20.70 -28.73 1.61
CA ASN A 432 -20.30 -28.38 0.26
C ASN A 432 -21.39 -27.61 -0.52
N ILE A 433 -22.08 -26.65 0.14
CA ILE A 433 -23.08 -25.81 -0.51
C ILE A 433 -22.47 -25.01 -1.67
N LEU A 434 -21.21 -24.59 -1.54
CA LEU A 434 -20.42 -24.01 -2.62
C LEU A 434 -19.56 -25.08 -3.30
N PRO A 435 -19.40 -25.04 -4.63
CA PRO A 435 -20.03 -24.07 -5.54
C PRO A 435 -21.51 -24.30 -5.71
N LEU A 436 -22.27 -23.21 -5.88
CA LEU A 436 -23.72 -23.23 -6.11
C LEU A 436 -24.08 -24.00 -7.39
N ASN A 437 -25.19 -24.71 -7.33
CA ASN A 437 -25.66 -25.48 -8.46
C ASN A 437 -26.28 -24.58 -9.55
N HIS A 438 -25.83 -24.71 -10.79
CA HIS A 438 -26.39 -23.97 -11.94
C HIS A 438 -27.86 -24.35 -12.26
N LYS A 439 -28.44 -25.35 -11.59
CA LYS A 439 -29.86 -25.72 -11.73
C LYS A 439 -30.81 -24.91 -10.83
N LEU A 440 -30.28 -24.07 -9.95
CA LEU A 440 -31.09 -23.15 -9.14
C LEU A 440 -32.00 -22.33 -10.04
N LYS A 441 -33.23 -22.10 -9.58
CA LYS A 441 -34.23 -21.30 -10.31
C LYS A 441 -34.38 -19.91 -9.76
N LYS A 442 -34.13 -19.76 -8.45
CA LYS A 442 -34.32 -18.48 -7.78
C LYS A 442 -33.26 -18.24 -6.70
N ILE A 443 -32.59 -17.09 -6.81
CA ILE A 443 -31.53 -16.63 -5.90
C ILE A 443 -31.94 -15.26 -5.34
N ALA A 444 -31.86 -15.09 -4.02
CA ALA A 444 -31.99 -13.77 -3.40
C ALA A 444 -30.58 -13.21 -3.13
N VAL A 445 -30.28 -12.05 -3.67
CA VAL A 445 -29.04 -11.28 -3.40
C VAL A 445 -29.41 -10.13 -2.48
N ILE A 446 -28.83 -10.11 -1.27
CA ILE A 446 -29.30 -9.20 -0.22
C ILE A 446 -28.11 -8.51 0.44
N GLY A 447 -28.24 -7.24 0.74
CA GLY A 447 -27.27 -6.52 1.56
C GLY A 447 -26.80 -5.19 0.97
N PRO A 448 -26.23 -4.31 1.80
CA PRO A 448 -25.81 -2.98 1.39
C PRO A 448 -24.62 -2.99 0.39
N ASN A 449 -23.82 -4.04 0.39
CA ASN A 449 -22.66 -4.19 -0.48
C ASN A 449 -22.92 -5.04 -1.73
N ALA A 450 -24.18 -5.50 -1.92
CA ALA A 450 -24.52 -6.37 -3.06
C ALA A 450 -24.56 -5.60 -4.39
N ASP A 451 -25.06 -4.35 -4.36
CA ASP A 451 -25.22 -3.49 -5.55
C ASP A 451 -24.77 -2.05 -5.25
N ASN A 452 -23.49 -1.89 -4.98
CA ASN A 452 -22.86 -0.60 -4.77
C ASN A 452 -21.42 -0.63 -5.28
N ILE A 453 -21.15 0.15 -6.33
CA ILE A 453 -19.84 0.15 -7.00
C ILE A 453 -18.71 0.62 -6.09
N TYR A 454 -18.97 1.59 -5.19
CA TYR A 454 -17.92 2.18 -4.36
C TYR A 454 -17.56 1.34 -3.14
N ASN A 455 -18.53 0.65 -2.53
CA ASN A 455 -18.29 -0.11 -1.30
C ASN A 455 -17.30 -1.27 -1.46
N GLN A 456 -17.03 -1.70 -2.70
CA GLN A 456 -16.09 -2.79 -2.98
C GLN A 456 -14.69 -2.31 -3.42
N LEU A 457 -14.48 -0.98 -3.54
CA LEU A 457 -13.24 -0.44 -4.12
C LEU A 457 -12.16 -0.16 -3.08
N GLY A 458 -12.51 0.17 -1.84
CA GLY A 458 -11.57 0.58 -0.82
C GLY A 458 -11.27 2.08 -0.82
N ASP A 459 -10.47 2.52 0.16
CA ASP A 459 -9.95 3.90 0.23
C ASP A 459 -8.90 4.15 -0.89
N TYR A 460 -8.52 5.39 -1.10
CA TYR A 460 -7.58 5.81 -2.15
C TYR A 460 -8.05 5.47 -3.58
N THR A 461 -9.35 5.55 -3.82
CA THR A 461 -9.97 5.35 -5.13
C THR A 461 -10.57 6.64 -5.68
N ALA A 462 -10.27 6.97 -6.94
CA ALA A 462 -10.89 8.08 -7.65
C ALA A 462 -12.34 7.76 -8.06
N PRO A 463 -13.20 8.77 -8.36
CA PRO A 463 -14.54 8.55 -8.89
C PRO A 463 -14.53 7.64 -10.12
N GLN A 464 -15.44 6.68 -10.15
CA GLN A 464 -15.58 5.69 -11.23
C GLN A 464 -16.85 5.93 -12.03
N ASP A 465 -16.78 5.64 -13.33
CA ASP A 465 -17.96 5.49 -14.16
C ASP A 465 -18.73 4.24 -13.71
N GLU A 466 -20.07 4.29 -13.70
CA GLU A 466 -20.91 3.18 -13.25
C GLU A 466 -20.62 1.89 -14.03
N ASN A 467 -20.36 1.98 -15.32
CA ASN A 467 -20.03 0.82 -16.17
C ASN A 467 -18.58 0.31 -15.99
N ALA A 468 -17.80 0.98 -15.17
CA ALA A 468 -16.40 0.66 -14.94
C ALA A 468 -16.17 -0.37 -13.84
N VAL A 469 -17.20 -0.67 -13.05
CA VAL A 469 -17.13 -1.54 -11.86
C VAL A 469 -18.27 -2.54 -11.92
N VAL A 470 -17.97 -3.81 -11.74
CA VAL A 470 -18.99 -4.87 -11.71
C VAL A 470 -19.38 -5.18 -10.28
N THR A 471 -20.65 -4.90 -9.92
CA THR A 471 -21.17 -5.19 -8.57
C THR A 471 -21.38 -6.71 -8.37
N VAL A 472 -21.52 -7.14 -7.11
CA VAL A 472 -21.81 -8.57 -6.81
C VAL A 472 -23.10 -9.03 -7.47
N LEU A 473 -24.14 -8.19 -7.46
CA LEU A 473 -25.41 -8.47 -8.12
C LEU A 473 -25.24 -8.66 -9.63
N GLU A 474 -24.50 -7.76 -10.28
CA GLU A 474 -24.24 -7.83 -11.72
C GLU A 474 -23.42 -9.08 -12.08
N GLY A 475 -22.36 -9.37 -11.31
CA GLY A 475 -21.54 -10.58 -11.50
C GLY A 475 -22.36 -11.85 -11.39
N ILE A 476 -23.23 -11.97 -10.37
CA ILE A 476 -24.13 -13.12 -10.20
C ILE A 476 -25.11 -13.21 -11.38
N ARG A 477 -25.76 -12.13 -11.79
CA ARG A 477 -26.69 -12.11 -12.93
C ARG A 477 -26.00 -12.53 -14.24
N ALA A 478 -24.79 -12.05 -14.46
CA ALA A 478 -24.02 -12.41 -15.64
C ALA A 478 -23.68 -13.93 -15.65
N GLN A 479 -23.30 -14.46 -14.49
CA GLN A 479 -22.88 -15.86 -14.34
C GLN A 479 -24.03 -16.87 -14.53
N VAL A 480 -25.22 -16.58 -14.03
CA VAL A 480 -26.35 -17.50 -14.10
C VAL A 480 -27.18 -17.34 -15.38
N GLY A 481 -27.07 -16.20 -16.06
CA GLY A 481 -27.81 -15.90 -17.29
C GLY A 481 -29.32 -15.77 -17.09
N LYS A 482 -30.07 -15.76 -18.19
CA LYS A 482 -31.54 -15.47 -18.20
C LYS A 482 -32.41 -16.59 -17.62
N GLY A 483 -31.86 -17.76 -17.35
CA GLY A 483 -32.61 -18.93 -16.89
C GLY A 483 -32.88 -19.01 -15.40
N VAL A 484 -32.30 -18.09 -14.61
CA VAL A 484 -32.39 -18.02 -13.15
C VAL A 484 -32.94 -16.66 -12.75
N GLN A 485 -33.96 -16.65 -11.88
CA GLN A 485 -34.46 -15.42 -11.29
C GLN A 485 -33.51 -14.94 -10.18
N VAL A 486 -32.97 -13.72 -10.29
CA VAL A 486 -32.09 -13.10 -9.30
C VAL A 486 -32.77 -11.84 -8.77
N ASP A 487 -33.37 -11.97 -7.59
CA ASP A 487 -34.02 -10.86 -6.89
C ASP A 487 -33.05 -10.14 -5.96
N TYR A 488 -33.21 -8.84 -5.81
CA TYR A 488 -32.32 -8.00 -4.99
C TYR A 488 -33.11 -7.18 -3.99
N ALA A 489 -32.57 -7.09 -2.76
CA ALA A 489 -32.99 -6.10 -1.78
C ALA A 489 -31.77 -5.60 -0.98
N LYS A 490 -31.66 -4.30 -0.77
CA LYS A 490 -30.60 -3.72 0.09
C LYS A 490 -30.74 -4.19 1.54
N GLY A 491 -31.92 -4.31 2.07
CA GLY A 491 -32.26 -4.80 3.43
C GLY A 491 -31.90 -3.84 4.55
N CYS A 492 -30.71 -3.27 4.55
CA CYS A 492 -30.24 -2.25 5.51
C CYS A 492 -29.09 -1.40 4.91
N ALA A 493 -28.69 -0.35 5.59
CA ALA A 493 -27.44 0.37 5.33
C ALA A 493 -26.28 -0.24 6.13
N ILE A 494 -25.03 0.22 5.89
CA ILE A 494 -23.85 -0.23 6.65
C ILE A 494 -23.91 0.30 8.09
N ARG A 495 -24.08 1.61 8.25
CA ARG A 495 -24.08 2.29 9.57
C ARG A 495 -25.42 2.77 10.02
N ASP A 496 -26.27 3.21 9.10
CA ASP A 496 -27.63 3.71 9.45
C ASP A 496 -28.48 2.59 10.04
N THR A 497 -29.22 2.92 11.10
CA THR A 497 -30.11 2.00 11.83
C THR A 497 -31.55 2.00 11.31
N ALA A 498 -31.83 2.69 10.22
CA ALA A 498 -33.16 2.67 9.57
C ALA A 498 -33.51 1.23 9.14
N SER A 499 -34.80 0.86 9.26
CA SER A 499 -35.28 -0.50 8.96
C SER A 499 -35.94 -0.62 7.59
N ALA A 500 -35.87 0.42 6.77
CA ALA A 500 -36.44 0.40 5.43
C ALA A 500 -35.81 -0.72 4.58
N GLY A 501 -36.64 -1.56 3.94
CA GLY A 501 -36.19 -2.66 3.11
C GLY A 501 -35.93 -3.99 3.83
N MET A 502 -35.89 -4.04 5.16
CA MET A 502 -35.62 -5.28 5.89
C MET A 502 -36.70 -6.34 5.71
N ILE A 503 -37.99 -5.94 5.71
CA ILE A 503 -39.11 -6.87 5.50
C ILE A 503 -39.05 -7.45 4.09
N GLU A 504 -38.82 -6.62 3.09
CA GLU A 504 -38.67 -7.04 1.69
C GLU A 504 -37.54 -8.06 1.56
N ALA A 505 -36.38 -7.78 2.11
CA ALA A 505 -35.23 -8.67 2.09
C ALA A 505 -35.52 -10.05 2.69
N ILE A 506 -36.23 -10.10 3.80
CA ILE A 506 -36.65 -11.35 4.46
C ILE A 506 -37.63 -12.15 3.56
N GLU A 507 -38.60 -11.50 2.96
CA GLU A 507 -39.55 -12.16 2.06
C GLU A 507 -38.88 -12.65 0.77
N LEU A 508 -37.92 -11.92 0.23
CA LEU A 508 -37.11 -12.40 -0.90
C LEU A 508 -36.31 -13.64 -0.55
N ALA A 509 -35.64 -13.62 0.62
CA ALA A 509 -34.89 -14.79 1.11
C ALA A 509 -35.80 -16.01 1.31
N LYS A 510 -36.96 -15.86 1.94
CA LYS A 510 -37.93 -16.94 2.20
C LYS A 510 -38.40 -17.60 0.91
N ASN A 511 -38.52 -16.85 -0.19
CA ASN A 511 -38.99 -17.32 -1.47
C ASN A 511 -37.89 -17.75 -2.45
N ALA A 512 -36.62 -17.81 -2.00
CA ALA A 512 -35.47 -18.23 -2.79
C ALA A 512 -34.98 -19.64 -2.41
N GLU A 513 -34.23 -20.28 -3.30
CA GLU A 513 -33.56 -21.55 -3.02
C GLU A 513 -32.21 -21.37 -2.29
N VAL A 514 -31.65 -20.19 -2.40
CA VAL A 514 -30.46 -19.75 -1.68
C VAL A 514 -30.47 -18.22 -1.52
N ALA A 515 -29.98 -17.74 -0.37
CA ALA A 515 -29.76 -16.32 -0.13
C ALA A 515 -28.25 -16.02 -0.12
N VAL A 516 -27.78 -15.20 -1.05
CA VAL A 516 -26.44 -14.63 -1.05
C VAL A 516 -26.51 -13.29 -0.33
N VAL A 517 -25.99 -13.25 0.90
CA VAL A 517 -26.06 -12.06 1.77
C VAL A 517 -24.72 -11.36 1.77
N VAL A 518 -24.66 -10.11 1.27
CA VAL A 518 -23.43 -9.34 1.06
C VAL A 518 -23.35 -8.21 2.07
N LEU A 519 -22.52 -8.41 3.10
CA LEU A 519 -22.38 -7.51 4.25
C LEU A 519 -20.93 -7.07 4.44
N GLY A 520 -20.70 -6.20 5.42
CA GLY A 520 -19.37 -5.78 5.84
C GLY A 520 -19.26 -4.29 6.10
N GLY A 521 -18.31 -3.64 5.44
CA GLY A 521 -18.00 -2.24 5.59
C GLY A 521 -17.87 -1.49 4.27
N SER A 522 -17.42 -0.24 4.39
CA SER A 522 -17.03 0.62 3.29
C SER A 522 -15.96 1.60 3.77
N SER A 523 -14.96 1.85 2.96
CA SER A 523 -14.02 2.97 3.09
C SER A 523 -14.17 3.98 1.94
N ALA A 524 -15.23 3.85 1.18
CA ALA A 524 -15.52 4.75 0.05
C ALA A 524 -15.72 6.17 0.54
N ARG A 525 -14.84 7.08 0.10
CA ARG A 525 -14.92 8.51 0.40
C ARG A 525 -16.20 9.10 -0.20
N ASP A 526 -16.95 9.86 0.59
CA ASP A 526 -18.19 10.49 0.16
C ASP A 526 -18.25 11.99 0.50
N PHE A 527 -19.20 12.70 -0.07
CA PHE A 527 -19.43 14.12 0.20
C PHE A 527 -20.25 14.40 1.49
N LYS A 528 -20.61 13.36 2.25
CA LYS A 528 -21.28 13.47 3.55
C LYS A 528 -20.26 13.56 4.70
N THR A 529 -19.01 13.18 4.42
CA THR A 529 -17.89 13.18 5.39
C THR A 529 -17.05 14.44 5.21
N GLU A 530 -16.61 15.05 6.31
CA GLU A 530 -15.60 16.10 6.31
C GLU A 530 -14.20 15.49 6.36
N TYR A 531 -13.24 16.22 5.78
CA TYR A 531 -11.85 15.78 5.72
C TYR A 531 -10.94 16.80 6.38
N LEU A 532 -9.95 16.34 7.12
CA LEU A 532 -8.89 17.16 7.68
C LEU A 532 -7.98 17.71 6.58
N ASN A 533 -7.15 18.67 6.93
CA ASN A 533 -6.13 19.19 6.01
C ASN A 533 -5.10 18.12 5.57
N THR A 534 -5.01 17.02 6.31
CA THR A 534 -4.23 15.83 5.98
C THR A 534 -4.95 14.86 5.03
N GLY A 535 -6.21 15.15 4.66
CA GLY A 535 -7.03 14.26 3.85
C GLY A 535 -7.66 13.09 4.63
N ALA A 536 -7.34 12.91 5.92
CA ALA A 536 -8.00 11.93 6.77
C ALA A 536 -9.47 12.33 7.01
N ALA A 537 -10.36 11.35 6.99
CA ALA A 537 -11.78 11.57 7.21
C ALA A 537 -12.08 11.82 8.70
N GLN A 538 -13.05 12.71 8.97
CA GLN A 538 -13.50 13.01 10.34
C GLN A 538 -14.73 12.20 10.70
N VAL A 539 -14.65 11.44 11.79
CA VAL A 539 -15.81 10.78 12.38
C VAL A 539 -16.63 11.80 13.16
N LYS A 540 -17.85 12.09 12.73
CA LYS A 540 -18.81 12.89 13.48
C LYS A 540 -19.83 12.00 14.14
N VAL A 541 -20.03 12.16 15.45
CA VAL A 541 -20.92 11.31 16.27
C VAL A 541 -22.40 11.69 16.10
N ALA A 542 -22.70 12.88 15.56
CA ALA A 542 -24.05 13.46 15.60
C ALA A 542 -24.58 13.94 14.24
N ASP A 543 -24.19 13.35 13.11
CA ASP A 543 -24.59 13.86 11.80
C ASP A 543 -25.96 13.32 11.31
N VAL A 544 -26.75 14.25 10.79
CA VAL A 544 -27.95 13.97 9.98
C VAL A 544 -27.45 13.50 8.61
N GLY A 545 -27.72 12.25 8.25
CA GLY A 545 -27.25 11.66 6.99
C GLY A 545 -25.94 10.90 7.17
N VAL A 546 -26.01 9.74 7.81
CA VAL A 546 -24.88 8.88 8.14
C VAL A 546 -24.16 8.42 6.87
N SER A 547 -22.85 8.70 6.77
CA SER A 547 -21.97 8.09 5.79
C SER A 547 -21.89 6.58 6.02
N ASP A 548 -21.79 5.80 4.93
CA ASP A 548 -21.56 4.36 5.01
C ASP A 548 -20.09 4.01 5.31
N MET A 549 -19.16 4.99 5.35
CA MET A 549 -17.76 4.76 5.73
C MET A 549 -17.65 4.22 7.16
N GLU A 550 -16.97 3.10 7.35
CA GLU A 550 -16.65 2.50 8.66
C GLU A 550 -15.17 2.11 8.80
N SER A 551 -14.42 2.21 7.71
CA SER A 551 -12.98 2.02 7.62
C SER A 551 -12.37 3.08 6.68
N GLY A 552 -11.08 3.01 6.41
CA GLY A 552 -10.33 4.06 5.72
C GLY A 552 -9.75 5.08 6.69
N GLU A 553 -8.80 5.87 6.24
CA GLU A 553 -8.01 6.77 7.07
C GLU A 553 -8.88 7.71 7.91
N GLY A 554 -8.74 7.62 9.25
CA GLY A 554 -9.48 8.40 10.25
C GLY A 554 -10.70 7.68 10.85
N PHE A 555 -11.12 6.52 10.34
CA PHE A 555 -12.25 5.74 10.87
C PHE A 555 -11.78 4.57 11.76
N ASP A 556 -11.21 4.91 12.92
CA ASP A 556 -10.84 3.93 13.95
C ASP A 556 -12.08 3.34 14.62
N ARG A 557 -11.99 2.10 15.09
CA ARG A 557 -13.10 1.35 15.67
C ARG A 557 -12.83 0.95 17.12
N SER A 558 -13.85 1.06 17.97
CA SER A 558 -13.81 0.51 19.34
C SER A 558 -14.28 -0.95 19.39
N THR A 559 -15.02 -1.42 18.38
CA THR A 559 -15.50 -2.79 18.22
C THR A 559 -15.19 -3.32 16.85
N LEU A 560 -15.25 -4.64 16.67
CA LEU A 560 -15.09 -5.30 15.39
C LEU A 560 -16.41 -5.92 14.88
N ASP A 561 -17.54 -5.51 15.44
CA ASP A 561 -18.85 -6.01 15.04
C ASP A 561 -19.33 -5.41 13.72
N LEU A 562 -20.21 -6.10 13.00
CA LEU A 562 -20.94 -5.53 11.87
C LEU A 562 -21.76 -4.33 12.36
N MET A 563 -21.59 -3.17 11.71
CA MET A 563 -22.27 -1.93 12.10
C MET A 563 -23.74 -1.91 11.70
N GLY A 564 -24.48 -0.94 12.25
CA GLY A 564 -25.89 -0.73 11.95
C GLY A 564 -26.76 -1.94 12.28
N ARG A 565 -27.63 -2.33 11.34
CA ARG A 565 -28.54 -3.48 11.53
C ARG A 565 -28.16 -4.71 10.72
N GLN A 566 -26.94 -4.78 10.23
CA GLN A 566 -26.49 -5.86 9.35
C GLN A 566 -26.59 -7.26 10.04
N MET A 567 -26.19 -7.37 11.30
CA MET A 567 -26.30 -8.62 12.05
C MET A 567 -27.76 -9.03 12.26
N GLU A 568 -28.65 -8.08 12.56
CA GLU A 568 -30.08 -8.36 12.67
C GLU A 568 -30.67 -8.86 11.35
N LEU A 569 -30.31 -8.24 10.23
CA LEU A 569 -30.72 -8.67 8.90
C LEU A 569 -30.28 -10.13 8.65
N LEU A 570 -29.01 -10.44 8.89
CA LEU A 570 -28.46 -11.78 8.72
C LEU A 570 -29.21 -12.81 9.57
N GLN A 571 -29.43 -12.49 10.86
CA GLN A 571 -30.15 -13.37 11.77
C GLN A 571 -31.58 -13.64 11.36
N ARG A 572 -32.28 -12.62 10.85
CA ARG A 572 -33.66 -12.77 10.36
C ARG A 572 -33.73 -13.59 9.07
N ILE A 573 -32.75 -13.43 8.16
CA ILE A 573 -32.65 -14.25 6.94
C ILE A 573 -32.38 -15.72 7.30
N VAL A 574 -31.44 -16.01 8.17
CA VAL A 574 -31.15 -17.39 8.61
C VAL A 574 -32.40 -18.05 9.22
N LYS A 575 -33.21 -17.29 9.96
CA LYS A 575 -34.50 -17.79 10.53
C LYS A 575 -35.54 -18.18 9.48
N THR A 576 -35.42 -17.77 8.22
CA THR A 576 -36.31 -18.23 7.15
C THR A 576 -36.14 -19.70 6.82
N GLY A 577 -35.02 -20.31 7.19
CA GLY A 577 -34.64 -21.67 6.82
C GLY A 577 -34.01 -21.80 5.43
N THR A 578 -33.92 -20.73 4.66
CA THR A 578 -33.22 -20.71 3.37
C THR A 578 -31.72 -20.82 3.57
N PRO A 579 -31.02 -21.68 2.81
CA PRO A 579 -29.55 -21.75 2.88
C PRO A 579 -28.91 -20.39 2.64
N VAL A 580 -27.92 -20.01 3.47
CA VAL A 580 -27.29 -18.69 3.44
C VAL A 580 -25.82 -18.79 3.08
N VAL A 581 -25.43 -18.08 2.03
CA VAL A 581 -24.02 -17.78 1.68
C VAL A 581 -23.73 -16.35 2.04
N LEU A 582 -22.89 -16.14 3.05
CA LEU A 582 -22.42 -14.83 3.46
C LEU A 582 -21.18 -14.43 2.66
N VAL A 583 -21.24 -13.31 1.97
CA VAL A 583 -20.10 -12.65 1.30
C VAL A 583 -19.74 -11.41 2.09
N LEU A 584 -18.48 -11.28 2.47
CA LEU A 584 -17.98 -10.16 3.26
C LEU A 584 -17.15 -9.22 2.38
N ILE A 585 -17.57 -7.96 2.29
CA ILE A 585 -16.80 -6.86 1.70
C ILE A 585 -16.40 -5.94 2.84
N LYS A 586 -15.09 -5.85 3.15
CA LYS A 586 -14.61 -5.18 4.36
C LYS A 586 -13.12 -4.83 4.30
N GLY A 587 -12.70 -3.82 5.06
CA GLY A 587 -11.30 -3.38 5.15
C GLY A 587 -10.53 -3.91 6.36
N ARG A 588 -11.20 -4.59 7.30
CA ARG A 588 -10.60 -5.09 8.55
C ARG A 588 -11.21 -6.41 8.98
N PRO A 589 -10.58 -7.19 9.88
CA PRO A 589 -11.24 -8.35 10.48
C PRO A 589 -12.48 -7.91 11.27
N LEU A 590 -13.57 -8.64 11.09
CA LEU A 590 -14.82 -8.40 11.80
C LEU A 590 -15.15 -9.58 12.72
N ASN A 591 -15.94 -9.32 13.78
CA ASN A 591 -16.49 -10.36 14.64
C ASN A 591 -17.54 -11.18 13.88
N LEU A 592 -17.20 -12.42 13.59
CA LEU A 592 -18.01 -13.34 12.79
C LEU A 592 -18.50 -14.55 13.60
N ASN A 593 -18.37 -14.56 14.94
CA ASN A 593 -18.68 -15.75 15.77
C ASN A 593 -20.08 -16.31 15.47
N TRP A 594 -21.11 -15.45 15.53
CA TRP A 594 -22.47 -15.89 15.25
C TRP A 594 -22.62 -16.42 13.82
N ALA A 595 -22.07 -15.72 12.82
CA ALA A 595 -22.14 -16.14 11.43
C ALA A 595 -21.41 -17.47 11.19
N ALA A 596 -20.23 -17.66 11.81
CA ALA A 596 -19.45 -18.89 11.72
C ALA A 596 -20.26 -20.12 12.18
N ASP A 597 -21.16 -19.97 13.17
CA ASP A 597 -21.99 -21.08 13.66
C ASP A 597 -23.25 -21.30 12.81
N HIS A 598 -23.88 -20.25 12.26
CA HIS A 598 -25.26 -20.29 11.78
C HIS A 598 -25.42 -20.24 10.26
N VAL A 599 -24.49 -19.65 9.49
CA VAL A 599 -24.60 -19.62 8.01
C VAL A 599 -23.97 -20.86 7.39
N ASP A 600 -24.33 -21.17 6.13
CA ASP A 600 -23.86 -22.38 5.46
C ASP A 600 -22.50 -22.19 4.79
N ALA A 601 -22.22 -21.00 4.24
CA ALA A 601 -20.90 -20.67 3.70
C ALA A 601 -20.53 -19.22 3.99
N ILE A 602 -19.21 -18.93 4.06
CA ILE A 602 -18.64 -17.59 4.24
C ILE A 602 -17.50 -17.42 3.25
N VAL A 603 -17.60 -16.39 2.41
CA VAL A 603 -16.56 -15.92 1.51
C VAL A 603 -16.11 -14.54 1.96
N ASP A 604 -14.84 -14.38 2.28
CA ASP A 604 -14.22 -13.09 2.61
C ASP A 604 -13.58 -12.52 1.33
N ALA A 605 -14.10 -11.41 0.87
CA ALA A 605 -13.67 -10.76 -0.36
C ALA A 605 -12.75 -9.55 -0.11
N TRP A 606 -12.58 -9.10 1.12
CA TRP A 606 -11.95 -7.81 1.45
C TRP A 606 -12.58 -6.67 0.65
N TYR A 607 -11.81 -5.73 0.11
CA TYR A 607 -12.25 -4.82 -0.95
C TYR A 607 -11.68 -5.32 -2.28
N PRO A 608 -12.47 -6.02 -3.11
CA PRO A 608 -11.98 -6.79 -4.26
C PRO A 608 -11.72 -5.94 -5.52
N GLY A 609 -11.92 -4.62 -5.47
CA GLY A 609 -11.70 -3.73 -6.60
C GLY A 609 -12.79 -3.81 -7.68
N GLN A 610 -12.49 -3.23 -8.87
CA GLN A 610 -13.48 -3.02 -9.92
C GLN A 610 -14.11 -4.30 -10.50
N GLU A 611 -13.39 -5.42 -10.47
CA GLU A 611 -13.84 -6.72 -10.99
C GLU A 611 -14.36 -7.64 -9.87
N GLY A 612 -14.61 -7.09 -8.69
CA GLY A 612 -15.00 -7.84 -7.51
C GLY A 612 -16.27 -8.68 -7.71
N GLY A 613 -17.29 -8.13 -8.37
CA GLY A 613 -18.52 -8.86 -8.64
C GLY A 613 -18.32 -10.10 -9.52
N ASN A 614 -17.53 -9.98 -10.58
CA ASN A 614 -17.16 -11.10 -11.44
C ASN A 614 -16.36 -12.16 -10.67
N ALA A 615 -15.36 -11.75 -9.90
CA ALA A 615 -14.52 -12.66 -9.11
C ALA A 615 -15.33 -13.42 -8.05
N ILE A 616 -16.23 -12.73 -7.34
CA ILE A 616 -17.11 -13.35 -6.35
C ILE A 616 -18.04 -14.35 -7.03
N ALA A 617 -18.67 -14.00 -8.16
CA ALA A 617 -19.52 -14.91 -8.91
C ALA A 617 -18.76 -16.14 -9.41
N ASP A 618 -17.52 -15.98 -9.90
CA ASP A 618 -16.65 -17.10 -10.33
C ASP A 618 -16.42 -18.11 -9.20
N VAL A 619 -16.19 -17.60 -7.97
CA VAL A 619 -16.06 -18.47 -6.78
C VAL A 619 -17.40 -19.09 -6.41
N LEU A 620 -18.48 -18.32 -6.31
CA LEU A 620 -19.78 -18.83 -5.89
C LEU A 620 -20.30 -19.96 -6.79
N PHE A 621 -20.04 -19.90 -8.09
CA PHE A 621 -20.52 -20.90 -9.07
C PHE A 621 -19.43 -21.87 -9.53
N GLY A 622 -18.21 -21.79 -8.98
CA GLY A 622 -17.14 -22.76 -9.20
C GLY A 622 -16.38 -22.64 -10.50
N ALA A 623 -16.50 -21.50 -11.20
CA ALA A 623 -15.62 -21.13 -12.31
C ALA A 623 -14.18 -20.89 -11.84
N TYR A 624 -14.02 -20.46 -10.61
CA TYR A 624 -12.74 -20.37 -9.91
C TYR A 624 -12.79 -21.16 -8.60
N ASN A 625 -11.78 -22.00 -8.37
CA ASN A 625 -11.63 -22.71 -7.09
C ASN A 625 -10.93 -21.77 -6.09
N PRO A 626 -11.58 -21.35 -4.96
CA PRO A 626 -11.01 -20.41 -4.02
C PRO A 626 -9.66 -20.93 -3.48
N SER A 627 -8.70 -20.03 -3.41
CA SER A 627 -7.33 -20.35 -3.05
C SER A 627 -6.65 -19.27 -2.22
N GLY A 628 -7.35 -18.17 -1.92
CA GLY A 628 -6.90 -17.13 -1.03
C GLY A 628 -6.69 -17.65 0.40
N ARG A 629 -5.77 -17.05 1.11
CA ARG A 629 -5.46 -17.34 2.52
C ARG A 629 -5.44 -16.07 3.32
N LEU A 630 -5.97 -16.09 4.55
CA LEU A 630 -5.99 -14.93 5.44
C LEU A 630 -4.57 -14.40 5.70
N PRO A 631 -4.31 -13.10 5.50
CA PRO A 631 -3.02 -12.49 5.79
C PRO A 631 -2.92 -12.01 7.25
N LEU A 632 -3.96 -12.24 8.04
CA LEU A 632 -4.05 -11.91 9.47
C LEU A 632 -5.04 -12.86 10.17
N SER A 633 -4.93 -12.93 11.49
CA SER A 633 -5.84 -13.67 12.35
C SER A 633 -7.14 -12.88 12.57
N ILE A 634 -8.30 -13.56 12.51
CA ILE A 634 -9.60 -12.97 12.82
C ILE A 634 -9.93 -13.25 14.28
N PRO A 635 -10.01 -12.23 15.16
CA PRO A 635 -10.31 -12.41 16.56
C PRO A 635 -11.77 -12.82 16.80
N LYS A 636 -12.04 -13.43 17.96
CA LYS A 636 -13.39 -13.68 18.45
C LYS A 636 -13.97 -12.47 19.20
N SER A 637 -13.11 -11.63 19.75
CA SER A 637 -13.48 -10.47 20.55
C SER A 637 -12.39 -9.42 20.51
N VAL A 638 -12.76 -8.16 20.62
CA VAL A 638 -11.84 -7.05 20.84
C VAL A 638 -11.01 -7.26 22.11
N GLY A 639 -11.59 -7.86 23.17
CA GLY A 639 -10.88 -8.18 24.40
C GLY A 639 -9.77 -9.23 24.23
N GLN A 640 -9.72 -9.94 23.09
CA GLN A 640 -8.67 -10.92 22.78
C GLN A 640 -7.39 -10.27 22.24
N LEU A 641 -7.44 -9.01 21.81
CA LEU A 641 -6.29 -8.33 21.20
C LEU A 641 -5.14 -8.12 22.19
N PRO A 642 -3.89 -8.34 21.77
CA PRO A 642 -3.46 -8.79 20.44
C PRO A 642 -3.63 -10.31 20.23
N VAL A 643 -3.94 -10.73 19.00
CA VAL A 643 -4.25 -12.13 18.66
C VAL A 643 -3.46 -12.67 17.44
N TYR A 644 -2.47 -11.95 16.94
CA TYR A 644 -1.66 -12.41 15.83
C TYR A 644 -0.93 -13.74 16.13
N TYR A 645 -0.74 -14.58 15.11
CA TYR A 645 -0.34 -16.00 15.27
C TYR A 645 1.05 -16.20 15.90
N ASN A 646 1.95 -15.21 15.78
CA ASN A 646 3.35 -15.28 16.21
C ASN A 646 3.60 -14.52 17.53
N LEU A 647 2.67 -14.59 18.46
CA LEU A 647 2.85 -14.09 19.83
C LEU A 647 4.08 -14.74 20.51
N LYS A 648 4.74 -13.99 21.40
CA LYS A 648 5.91 -14.49 22.14
C LYS A 648 5.49 -15.41 23.29
N LYS A 649 6.37 -16.34 23.63
CA LYS A 649 6.23 -17.23 24.80
C LYS A 649 6.40 -16.43 26.11
N PRO A 650 5.77 -16.83 27.24
CA PRO A 650 4.67 -17.78 27.31
C PRO A 650 3.45 -17.14 26.62
N ALA A 651 2.93 -17.80 25.58
CA ALA A 651 1.76 -17.33 24.89
C ALA A 651 0.56 -18.11 25.40
N ASN A 652 -0.53 -17.45 25.44
CA ASN A 652 -1.87 -17.97 25.34
C ASN A 652 -2.32 -18.81 26.53
N HIS A 653 -3.04 -18.15 27.39
CA HIS A 653 -3.93 -18.79 28.34
C HIS A 653 -5.36 -18.48 27.94
N SER A 654 -6.24 -19.48 28.03
CA SER A 654 -7.68 -19.25 27.86
C SER A 654 -8.18 -18.21 28.85
N TYR A 655 -9.10 -17.37 28.36
CA TYR A 655 -9.87 -16.48 29.21
C TYR A 655 -10.90 -17.31 30.01
N VAL A 656 -11.50 -16.73 31.05
CA VAL A 656 -12.53 -17.42 31.83
C VAL A 656 -13.69 -17.90 30.95
N GLU A 657 -14.11 -17.05 30.02
CA GLU A 657 -15.29 -17.27 29.17
C GLU A 657 -14.94 -17.75 27.75
N MET A 658 -13.66 -17.77 27.37
CA MET A 658 -13.28 -18.02 25.97
C MET A 658 -11.86 -18.62 25.86
N ASN A 659 -11.67 -19.56 24.93
CA ASN A 659 -10.33 -20.01 24.62
C ASN A 659 -9.50 -18.92 23.88
N ASP A 660 -8.19 -19.04 23.94
CA ASP A 660 -7.20 -18.11 23.41
C ASP A 660 -7.04 -18.10 21.87
N ARG A 661 -7.63 -19.07 21.17
CA ARG A 661 -7.48 -19.21 19.72
C ARG A 661 -8.30 -18.14 18.97
N PRO A 662 -7.79 -17.58 17.86
CA PRO A 662 -8.60 -16.74 17.00
C PRO A 662 -9.81 -17.52 16.44
N LEU A 663 -10.78 -16.82 15.88
CA LEU A 663 -11.89 -17.44 15.16
C LEU A 663 -11.38 -18.14 13.88
N TYR A 664 -10.56 -17.42 13.12
CA TYR A 664 -9.83 -17.95 11.97
C TYR A 664 -8.35 -17.55 12.07
N PRO A 665 -7.41 -18.52 11.98
CA PRO A 665 -6.00 -18.25 12.17
C PRO A 665 -5.36 -17.66 10.90
N PHE A 666 -4.20 -17.03 11.06
CA PHE A 666 -3.34 -16.59 9.96
C PHE A 666 -3.06 -17.73 8.98
N GLY A 667 -3.12 -17.43 7.69
CA GLY A 667 -2.89 -18.38 6.62
C GLY A 667 -4.10 -19.27 6.28
N TYR A 668 -5.21 -19.17 7.03
CA TYR A 668 -6.40 -20.01 6.83
C TYR A 668 -7.16 -19.65 5.53
N GLY A 669 -7.69 -20.69 4.90
CA GLY A 669 -8.60 -20.60 3.76
C GLY A 669 -8.90 -22.00 3.23
N LEU A 670 -10.16 -22.25 2.86
CA LEU A 670 -10.63 -23.51 2.28
C LEU A 670 -10.52 -23.49 0.75
N SER A 671 -10.62 -24.68 0.17
CA SER A 671 -10.68 -24.93 -1.27
C SER A 671 -11.82 -25.89 -1.58
N TYR A 672 -12.24 -25.95 -2.83
CA TYR A 672 -13.18 -26.98 -3.33
C TYR A 672 -12.49 -28.31 -3.60
N THR A 673 -11.21 -28.41 -3.32
CA THR A 673 -10.42 -29.65 -3.39
C THR A 673 -9.63 -29.86 -2.10
N THR A 674 -8.99 -31.01 -1.95
CA THR A 674 -8.22 -31.37 -0.76
C THR A 674 -6.77 -31.69 -1.13
N PHE A 675 -5.84 -31.42 -0.21
CA PHE A 675 -4.42 -31.65 -0.42
C PHE A 675 -3.86 -32.51 0.72
N GLU A 676 -3.00 -33.48 0.37
CA GLU A 676 -2.27 -34.33 1.30
C GLU A 676 -0.79 -34.00 1.24
N TYR A 677 -0.17 -33.93 2.41
CA TYR A 677 1.26 -33.66 2.57
C TYR A 677 1.97 -34.91 3.06
N SER A 678 3.13 -35.23 2.47
CA SER A 678 3.87 -36.45 2.80
C SER A 678 5.38 -36.29 2.56
N ASN A 679 6.14 -37.31 2.99
CA ASN A 679 7.56 -37.49 2.67
C ASN A 679 8.47 -36.30 3.06
N LEU A 680 8.28 -35.77 4.28
CA LEU A 680 9.14 -34.72 4.79
C LEU A 680 10.58 -35.24 4.96
N ASN A 681 11.52 -34.54 4.32
CA ASN A 681 12.95 -34.78 4.46
C ASN A 681 13.66 -33.46 4.79
N ILE A 682 14.47 -33.43 5.85
CA ILE A 682 15.22 -32.27 6.30
C ILE A 682 16.70 -32.62 6.28
N VAL A 683 17.49 -31.85 5.55
CA VAL A 683 18.93 -32.01 5.45
C VAL A 683 19.61 -30.73 5.88
N VAL A 684 20.41 -30.81 6.95
CA VAL A 684 21.24 -29.70 7.44
C VAL A 684 22.65 -29.85 6.92
N SER A 685 23.20 -28.79 6.38
CA SER A 685 24.59 -28.73 5.89
C SER A 685 25.22 -27.37 6.18
N GLY A 686 26.53 -27.32 6.27
CA GLY A 686 27.28 -26.12 6.66
C GLY A 686 27.09 -25.78 8.15
N ALA A 687 27.68 -24.66 8.57
CA ALA A 687 27.61 -24.15 9.92
C ALA A 687 27.72 -22.62 9.91
N GLN A 688 27.24 -21.95 10.95
CA GLN A 688 27.28 -20.49 11.10
C GLN A 688 26.70 -19.78 9.87
N ASP A 689 27.37 -18.80 9.29
CA ASP A 689 26.89 -18.02 8.16
C ASP A 689 26.73 -18.85 6.85
N ASN A 690 27.35 -20.03 6.77
CA ASN A 690 27.19 -20.96 5.64
C ASN A 690 26.14 -22.05 5.89
N LEU A 691 25.36 -21.96 6.96
CA LEU A 691 24.28 -22.89 7.25
C LEU A 691 23.24 -22.91 6.13
N LEU A 692 22.88 -24.12 5.72
CA LEU A 692 21.80 -24.37 4.77
C LEU A 692 20.95 -25.56 5.27
N VAL A 693 19.66 -25.33 5.47
CA VAL A 693 18.66 -26.33 5.80
C VAL A 693 17.77 -26.52 4.60
N LYS A 694 17.90 -27.67 3.92
CA LYS A 694 17.04 -28.08 2.80
C LYS A 694 15.87 -28.89 3.32
N VAL A 695 14.65 -28.50 2.91
CA VAL A 695 13.40 -29.12 3.33
C VAL A 695 12.64 -29.56 2.08
N LYS A 696 12.45 -30.88 1.92
CA LYS A 696 11.67 -31.47 0.83
C LYS A 696 10.42 -32.13 1.35
N LEU A 697 9.33 -32.03 0.60
CA LEU A 697 8.08 -32.72 0.88
C LEU A 697 7.28 -32.92 -0.41
N ASN A 698 6.30 -33.80 -0.35
CA ASN A 698 5.35 -33.98 -1.43
C ASN A 698 3.99 -33.40 -1.05
N VAL A 699 3.31 -32.74 -2.00
CA VAL A 699 1.92 -32.34 -1.88
C VAL A 699 1.12 -32.93 -3.03
N LYS A 700 0.02 -33.60 -2.71
CA LYS A 700 -0.88 -34.25 -3.67
C LYS A 700 -2.27 -33.64 -3.58
N ASN A 701 -2.87 -33.32 -4.70
CA ASN A 701 -4.29 -32.98 -4.78
C ASN A 701 -5.10 -34.31 -4.75
N THR A 702 -5.81 -34.52 -3.64
CA THR A 702 -6.60 -35.77 -3.42
C THR A 702 -8.08 -35.61 -3.76
N GLY A 703 -8.50 -34.37 -4.09
CA GLY A 703 -9.88 -34.10 -4.48
C GLY A 703 -10.13 -34.24 -5.99
N GLN A 704 -11.33 -33.87 -6.42
CA GLN A 704 -11.80 -34.09 -7.80
C GLN A 704 -11.71 -32.82 -8.69
N ARG A 705 -11.16 -31.71 -8.15
CA ARG A 705 -11.04 -30.45 -8.88
C ARG A 705 -9.58 -30.01 -8.90
N ASP A 706 -9.19 -29.35 -9.98
CA ASP A 706 -7.95 -28.62 -10.03
C ASP A 706 -7.98 -27.50 -8.99
N GLY A 707 -6.83 -27.18 -8.37
CA GLY A 707 -6.77 -26.13 -7.38
C GLY A 707 -5.35 -25.67 -7.07
N ASP A 708 -5.28 -24.50 -6.48
CA ASP A 708 -4.03 -23.94 -5.97
C ASP A 708 -3.90 -24.24 -4.48
N GLU A 709 -2.69 -24.61 -4.07
CA GLU A 709 -2.33 -24.73 -2.67
C GLU A 709 -1.25 -23.73 -2.29
N VAL A 710 -1.28 -23.29 -1.03
CA VAL A 710 -0.26 -22.44 -0.41
C VAL A 710 0.40 -23.20 0.73
N THR A 711 1.52 -23.82 0.46
CA THR A 711 2.32 -24.48 1.52
C THR A 711 3.09 -23.42 2.30
N GLN A 712 2.87 -23.39 3.61
CA GLN A 712 3.46 -22.47 4.57
C GLN A 712 4.45 -23.23 5.46
N LEU A 713 5.69 -22.70 5.57
CA LEU A 713 6.74 -23.27 6.39
C LEU A 713 6.99 -22.36 7.60
N TYR A 714 6.76 -22.89 8.79
CA TYR A 714 6.98 -22.23 10.06
C TYR A 714 8.16 -22.83 10.81
N LEU A 715 8.86 -21.99 11.57
CA LEU A 715 9.99 -22.35 12.43
C LEU A 715 9.62 -22.10 13.89
N VAL A 716 9.98 -23.04 14.75
CA VAL A 716 10.00 -22.91 16.21
C VAL A 716 11.42 -23.08 16.69
N ASP A 717 11.92 -22.10 17.38
CA ASP A 717 13.15 -22.16 18.15
C ASP A 717 12.79 -22.71 19.54
N LYS A 718 13.38 -23.88 19.91
CA LYS A 718 13.00 -24.56 21.15
C LYS A 718 13.54 -23.86 22.38
N VAL A 719 14.79 -23.40 22.32
CA VAL A 719 15.48 -22.70 23.42
C VAL A 719 16.36 -21.61 22.85
N SER A 720 16.20 -20.40 23.31
CA SER A 720 16.92 -19.21 22.82
C SER A 720 17.28 -18.25 23.96
N SER A 721 18.29 -17.41 23.74
CA SER A 721 18.79 -16.45 24.75
C SER A 721 17.78 -15.33 25.06
N VAL A 722 16.75 -15.15 24.26
CA VAL A 722 15.64 -14.22 24.44
C VAL A 722 14.32 -14.90 24.11
N VAL A 723 13.21 -14.37 24.63
CA VAL A 723 11.89 -14.91 24.31
C VAL A 723 11.59 -14.74 22.81
N THR A 724 11.34 -15.86 22.14
CA THR A 724 10.97 -15.94 20.73
C THR A 724 9.48 -16.21 20.55
N PRO A 725 8.90 -15.92 19.37
CA PRO A 725 7.53 -16.28 19.04
C PRO A 725 7.27 -17.80 19.15
N VAL A 726 6.03 -18.17 19.44
CA VAL A 726 5.61 -19.59 19.49
C VAL A 726 5.87 -20.32 18.19
N LYS A 727 5.81 -19.63 17.07
CA LYS A 727 6.19 -20.05 15.70
C LYS A 727 6.33 -18.83 14.82
N GLN A 728 7.10 -18.92 13.75
CA GLN A 728 7.34 -17.85 12.78
C GLN A 728 7.24 -18.40 11.36
N LEU A 729 6.47 -17.77 10.49
CA LEU A 729 6.54 -18.02 9.05
C LEU A 729 7.96 -17.68 8.56
N LYS A 730 8.56 -18.59 7.81
CA LYS A 730 9.87 -18.35 7.19
C LYS A 730 9.80 -18.36 5.68
N LYS A 731 9.02 -19.29 5.11
CA LYS A 731 8.85 -19.42 3.66
C LYS A 731 7.41 -19.84 3.35
N PHE A 732 6.99 -19.57 2.13
CA PHE A 732 5.77 -20.12 1.56
C PHE A 732 5.91 -20.32 0.05
N LYS A 733 5.09 -21.21 -0.51
CA LYS A 733 4.98 -21.41 -1.96
C LYS A 733 3.54 -21.63 -2.35
N ARG A 734 3.07 -20.86 -3.32
CA ARG A 734 1.79 -21.11 -4.02
C ARG A 734 2.07 -21.85 -5.32
N PHE A 735 1.24 -22.83 -5.63
CA PHE A 735 1.35 -23.64 -6.85
C PHE A 735 0.01 -24.28 -7.18
N SER A 736 -0.19 -24.57 -8.48
CA SER A 736 -1.39 -25.25 -8.98
C SER A 736 -1.16 -26.73 -9.10
N LEU A 737 -2.18 -27.54 -8.75
CA LEU A 737 -2.22 -29.00 -8.96
C LEU A 737 -3.52 -29.42 -9.62
N LYS A 738 -3.42 -30.21 -10.68
CA LYS A 738 -4.57 -30.92 -11.23
C LYS A 738 -5.08 -31.98 -10.26
N SER A 739 -6.36 -32.36 -10.36
CA SER A 739 -6.94 -33.47 -9.61
C SER A 739 -6.07 -34.73 -9.73
N GLY A 740 -5.73 -35.35 -8.61
CA GLY A 740 -4.87 -36.53 -8.52
C GLY A 740 -3.36 -36.27 -8.70
N ALA A 741 -2.94 -35.09 -9.14
CA ALA A 741 -1.53 -34.76 -9.36
C ALA A 741 -0.78 -34.52 -8.03
N GLN A 742 0.52 -34.84 -8.05
CA GLN A 742 1.46 -34.63 -6.95
C GLN A 742 2.64 -33.78 -7.42
N LYS A 743 3.18 -32.97 -6.48
CA LYS A 743 4.36 -32.14 -6.71
C LYS A 743 5.32 -32.28 -5.52
N GLU A 744 6.60 -32.44 -5.81
CA GLU A 744 7.65 -32.25 -4.82
C GLU A 744 7.93 -30.76 -4.64
N LEU A 745 8.00 -30.31 -3.42
CA LEU A 745 8.37 -28.96 -3.04
C LEU A 745 9.71 -29.01 -2.31
N GLU A 746 10.51 -28.00 -2.56
CA GLU A 746 11.77 -27.75 -1.84
C GLU A 746 11.76 -26.34 -1.26
N PHE A 747 12.16 -26.21 0.01
CA PHE A 747 12.45 -24.94 0.67
C PHE A 747 13.89 -24.94 1.14
N GLU A 748 14.51 -23.77 1.11
CA GLU A 748 15.84 -23.55 1.66
C GLU A 748 15.77 -22.48 2.73
N LEU A 749 16.32 -22.79 3.91
CA LEU A 749 16.55 -21.83 4.99
C LEU A 749 18.05 -21.66 5.13
N ASN A 750 18.50 -20.42 5.17
CA ASN A 750 19.90 -20.08 5.44
C ASN A 750 20.06 -19.52 6.87
N ALA A 751 21.27 -19.17 7.24
CA ALA A 751 21.56 -18.62 8.57
C ALA A 751 20.68 -17.39 8.90
N GLU A 752 20.44 -16.49 7.94
CA GLU A 752 19.62 -15.29 8.15
C GLU A 752 18.16 -15.64 8.53
N ASP A 753 17.62 -16.74 8.01
CA ASP A 753 16.27 -17.18 8.34
C ASP A 753 16.14 -17.66 9.82
N LEU A 754 17.25 -18.07 10.45
CA LEU A 754 17.30 -18.61 11.80
C LEU A 754 17.82 -17.62 12.84
N LYS A 755 18.45 -16.51 12.40
CA LYS A 755 18.97 -15.48 13.33
C LYS A 755 17.85 -14.88 14.18
N LEU A 756 18.21 -14.56 15.42
CA LEU A 756 17.42 -13.78 16.36
C LEU A 756 18.17 -12.51 16.79
N PHE A 757 17.46 -11.54 17.33
CA PHE A 757 18.04 -10.31 17.86
C PHE A 757 18.28 -10.48 19.38
N ASN A 758 19.51 -10.76 19.76
CA ASN A 758 19.88 -11.22 21.11
C ASN A 758 19.81 -10.12 22.19
N GLN A 759 20.25 -10.43 23.40
CA GLN A 759 20.26 -9.46 24.52
C GLN A 759 21.17 -8.25 24.27
N GLN A 760 22.26 -8.43 23.52
CA GLN A 760 23.21 -7.38 23.15
C GLN A 760 22.79 -6.56 21.93
N MET A 761 21.54 -6.75 21.46
CA MET A 761 21.00 -6.07 20.28
C MET A 761 21.78 -6.36 18.99
N ASN A 762 22.21 -7.60 18.81
CA ASN A 762 22.87 -8.10 17.61
C ASN A 762 22.05 -9.24 16.98
N TRP A 763 22.08 -9.32 15.64
CA TRP A 763 21.58 -10.48 14.91
C TRP A 763 22.57 -11.64 15.02
N VAL A 764 22.16 -12.72 15.65
CA VAL A 764 23.00 -13.91 15.87
C VAL A 764 22.25 -15.19 15.52
N LEU A 765 22.97 -16.16 14.98
CA LEU A 765 22.53 -17.54 14.90
C LEU A 765 22.99 -18.25 16.18
N GLU A 766 22.07 -18.76 16.95
CA GLU A 766 22.38 -19.53 18.18
C GLU A 766 22.34 -21.03 17.87
N PRO A 767 23.32 -21.82 18.36
CA PRO A 767 23.23 -23.29 18.34
C PRO A 767 22.02 -23.77 19.14
N GLY A 768 21.36 -24.81 18.66
CA GLY A 768 20.20 -25.35 19.37
C GLY A 768 19.30 -26.18 18.49
N ASP A 769 18.20 -26.64 19.08
CA ASP A 769 17.19 -27.45 18.43
C ASP A 769 16.03 -26.62 17.90
N PHE A 770 15.63 -26.92 16.68
CA PHE A 770 14.54 -26.27 15.98
C PHE A 770 13.49 -27.27 15.53
N THR A 771 12.23 -26.83 15.47
CA THR A 771 11.13 -27.59 14.84
C THR A 771 10.66 -26.86 13.60
N LEU A 772 10.59 -27.55 12.48
CA LEU A 772 9.88 -27.11 11.29
C LEU A 772 8.44 -27.63 11.30
N MET A 773 7.51 -26.76 10.91
CA MET A 773 6.09 -27.08 10.76
C MET A 773 5.65 -26.66 9.36
N LEU A 774 5.02 -27.57 8.61
CA LEU A 774 4.52 -27.31 7.27
C LEU A 774 3.03 -27.62 7.20
N GLY A 775 2.29 -26.76 6.52
CA GLY A 775 0.85 -26.93 6.40
C GLY A 775 0.16 -25.84 5.58
N GLY A 776 -1.17 -25.81 5.66
CA GLY A 776 -2.02 -24.86 4.94
C GLY A 776 -2.32 -23.57 5.69
N SER A 777 -2.02 -23.51 7.01
CA SER A 777 -2.17 -22.30 7.84
C SER A 777 -1.31 -22.41 9.09
N SER A 778 -1.28 -21.37 9.90
CA SER A 778 -0.57 -21.37 11.17
C SER A 778 -1.06 -22.46 12.14
N ASP A 779 -2.32 -22.90 12.04
CA ASP A 779 -2.92 -23.94 12.89
C ASP A 779 -3.18 -25.28 12.16
N ASP A 780 -3.23 -25.29 10.82
CA ASP A 780 -3.31 -26.50 10.02
C ASP A 780 -1.89 -27.01 9.70
N VAL A 781 -1.23 -27.54 10.72
CA VAL A 781 0.11 -28.13 10.60
C VAL A 781 -0.01 -29.61 10.25
N ARG A 782 0.46 -29.99 9.07
CA ARG A 782 0.33 -31.34 8.51
C ARG A 782 1.61 -32.18 8.63
N LEU A 783 2.76 -31.55 8.58
CA LEU A 783 4.07 -32.20 8.77
C LEU A 783 4.90 -31.43 9.81
N LYS A 784 5.65 -32.18 10.61
CA LYS A 784 6.63 -31.64 11.58
C LYS A 784 7.91 -32.42 11.50
N GLY A 785 9.04 -31.73 11.68
CA GLY A 785 10.35 -32.33 11.76
C GLY A 785 11.32 -31.47 12.56
N ASP A 786 12.18 -32.14 13.33
CA ASP A 786 13.20 -31.47 14.14
C ASP A 786 14.56 -31.50 13.46
N PHE A 787 15.37 -30.48 13.73
CA PHE A 787 16.77 -30.43 13.34
C PHE A 787 17.59 -29.64 14.37
N THR A 788 18.89 -29.89 14.39
CA THR A 788 19.81 -29.19 15.29
C THR A 788 20.83 -28.37 14.49
N VAL A 789 21.10 -27.16 14.97
CA VAL A 789 22.22 -26.30 14.53
C VAL A 789 23.34 -26.38 15.54
N GLN A 790 24.55 -26.65 15.08
CA GLN A 790 25.75 -26.76 15.91
C GLN A 790 26.53 -25.44 16.00
#